data_d191a4fb2f21371ba110550b7650db3a
#
_entry.id   d191a4fb2f21371ba110550b7650db3a
#
_cell.length_a   1.000
_cell.length_b   1.000
_cell.length_c   1.000
_cell.angle_alpha   90.00
_cell.angle_beta   90.00
_cell.angle_gamma   90.00
#
_symmetry.space_group_name_H-M   'P 1'
#
loop_
_entity.id
_entity.type
_entity.pdbx_description
1 polymer ?
#
loop_
_entity_poly.entity_id
_entity_poly.type
_entity_poly.pdbx_seq_one_letter_code
_entity_poly.pdbx_strand_id
1 'polypeptide(L)'
;MRFEVIRQADHLGSISIYDVRRALELDSGSVMLKDDAGVQCVGREAVAEIEQKMAIVLPIKNEDLKVFEGVLSGVPHDCLVIVVSNSGGEGVDIFKSERDILSRFCNITKRQALIVHQKDAALASAFSLANYPNIIGDDGLIRHGKSEGMMIGIILAALMGKDYVGFVDTDNYIPGAVLEYVKHYATGFSLVKSPYAMVRIMWHYKPKVMGELYFKRWGRVSEISNRFLNTLLSTKGKFETEIIKTANAGEHAMSLELAKRLTYGSSYAVETQELISILEQFSGILSVIDKEVAERGVEIVQTETINPHLHAERGDEHLFQEMLLPSLSVIYHSSLCEDATKELIRKQLVATECLKEDEPVPRVRLISPLQNVNLPTFAEAIEGEVPRYTAPEKAVFRIAGVRRERAEVVTKVVITDLDGTLLHPLSYSYTAALDAVRKLQAQEIPIVFCSAKTRVEQQFYREELGITAPFIIENGGAVYIPKDYFRLPFSYDKALPDYLVIEFGVPYSELRHRLSLALDVACRQIEANPRLGGIFINSFGDMSVEDIAKETGLGLKLAAFAKQREYSETLKIQGSRRAVEMVLNEIKKAGLVSIRGGRFYEVTGGNDKGKAVKVLLEVYKLNWGDIISFGIGDSMSDSPLLVNVDHPMLVQGADKRWQKLDIRNLERVKGVGPEGWSHAVELVLSRL
;
A
#
# COMPACT_ATOMS: atom_id res chain seq x y z
N MET A 1 -13.41 -6.79 28.38
CA MET A 1 -14.66 -7.45 27.92
C MET A 1 -15.19 -8.36 29.04
N ARG A 2 -16.50 -8.55 29.09
CA ARG A 2 -17.17 -9.43 30.07
C ARG A 2 -17.95 -10.51 29.33
N PHE A 3 -17.79 -11.76 29.75
CA PHE A 3 -18.42 -12.95 29.16
C PHE A 3 -19.14 -13.77 30.22
N GLU A 4 -20.16 -14.52 29.80
CA GLU A 4 -20.68 -15.63 30.63
C GLU A 4 -19.56 -16.65 30.89
N VAL A 5 -19.53 -17.21 32.10
CA VAL A 5 -18.65 -18.35 32.43
C VAL A 5 -19.14 -19.56 31.63
N ILE A 6 -18.19 -20.32 31.10
CA ILE A 6 -18.50 -21.56 30.37
C ILE A 6 -19.18 -22.52 31.31
N ARG A 7 -20.29 -23.11 30.83
CA ARG A 7 -21.02 -24.12 31.56
C ARG A 7 -20.60 -25.55 31.19
N GLN A 8 -20.18 -25.74 29.96
CA GLN A 8 -19.84 -27.04 29.42
C GLN A 8 -18.66 -26.96 28.45
N ALA A 9 -17.84 -28.00 28.44
CA ALA A 9 -16.84 -28.27 27.42
C ALA A 9 -16.87 -29.76 27.08
N ASP A 10 -16.80 -30.09 25.80
CA ASP A 10 -16.67 -31.45 25.33
C ASP A 10 -15.23 -31.75 24.99
N HIS A 11 -14.81 -32.96 25.30
CA HIS A 11 -13.43 -33.41 25.05
C HIS A 11 -13.43 -34.60 24.09
N LEU A 12 -12.59 -34.55 23.08
CA LEU A 12 -12.34 -35.64 22.16
C LEU A 12 -10.85 -35.86 22.02
N GLY A 13 -10.31 -36.84 22.78
CA GLY A 13 -8.88 -37.02 22.92
C GLY A 13 -8.20 -35.76 23.48
N SER A 14 -7.24 -35.18 22.76
CA SER A 14 -6.55 -33.94 23.15
C SER A 14 -7.26 -32.67 22.71
N ILE A 15 -8.46 -32.75 22.15
CA ILE A 15 -9.24 -31.59 21.72
C ILE A 15 -10.24 -31.22 22.80
N SER A 16 -10.31 -29.93 23.16
CA SER A 16 -11.31 -29.34 24.04
C SER A 16 -12.16 -28.35 23.21
N ILE A 17 -13.47 -28.61 23.13
CA ILE A 17 -14.43 -27.74 22.48
C ILE A 17 -15.31 -27.12 23.56
N TYR A 18 -15.20 -25.81 23.71
CA TYR A 18 -15.96 -25.09 24.73
C TYR A 18 -17.32 -24.65 24.19
N ASP A 19 -18.36 -24.72 25.03
CA ASP A 19 -19.67 -24.15 24.73
C ASP A 19 -19.55 -22.66 24.41
N VAL A 20 -20.56 -22.13 23.72
CA VAL A 20 -20.60 -20.74 23.27
C VAL A 20 -20.61 -19.80 24.48
N ARG A 21 -19.65 -18.90 24.55
CA ARG A 21 -19.60 -17.83 25.54
C ARG A 21 -20.34 -16.62 25.00
N ARG A 22 -21.35 -16.15 25.71
CA ARG A 22 -22.04 -14.93 25.34
C ARG A 22 -21.27 -13.71 25.86
N ALA A 23 -21.03 -12.74 24.98
CA ALA A 23 -20.53 -11.43 25.38
C ALA A 23 -21.64 -10.66 26.12
N LEU A 24 -21.33 -10.15 27.29
CA LEU A 24 -22.21 -9.33 28.11
C LEU A 24 -21.90 -7.84 27.97
N GLU A 25 -20.61 -7.51 27.78
CA GLU A 25 -20.14 -6.16 27.70
C GLU A 25 -18.85 -6.07 26.88
N LEU A 26 -18.83 -5.14 25.95
CA LEU A 26 -17.68 -4.89 25.06
C LEU A 26 -16.71 -3.86 25.62
N ASP A 27 -17.14 -3.09 26.62
CA ASP A 27 -16.29 -2.04 27.18
C ASP A 27 -15.04 -2.61 27.82
N SER A 28 -13.91 -2.08 27.40
CA SER A 28 -12.59 -2.37 27.93
C SER A 28 -12.04 -1.25 28.82
N GLY A 29 -12.84 -0.24 29.12
CA GLY A 29 -12.41 0.98 29.81
C GLY A 29 -12.41 0.88 31.33
N SER A 30 -13.09 -0.07 31.94
CA SER A 30 -13.18 -0.21 33.38
C SER A 30 -11.94 -0.87 33.97
N VAL A 31 -11.28 -0.18 34.88
CA VAL A 31 -10.10 -0.67 35.60
C VAL A 31 -10.48 -1.59 36.79
N MET A 32 -11.73 -1.54 37.25
CA MET A 32 -12.23 -2.25 38.42
C MET A 32 -13.24 -3.32 38.02
N LEU A 33 -12.73 -4.43 37.52
CA LEU A 33 -13.55 -5.60 37.23
C LEU A 33 -13.64 -6.44 38.48
N LYS A 34 -14.82 -6.49 39.13
CA LYS A 34 -15.15 -7.53 40.10
C LYS A 34 -15.67 -8.74 39.34
N ASP A 35 -15.09 -9.91 39.58
CA ASP A 35 -15.66 -11.17 39.15
C ASP A 35 -16.96 -11.40 39.92
N ASP A 36 -18.09 -11.18 39.28
CA ASP A 36 -19.39 -11.62 39.78
C ASP A 36 -19.56 -13.10 39.48
N ALA A 37 -20.22 -13.82 40.34
CA ALA A 37 -20.52 -15.23 40.12
C ALA A 37 -21.23 -15.43 38.78
N GLY A 38 -20.60 -16.13 37.84
CA GLY A 38 -21.11 -16.37 36.47
C GLY A 38 -20.57 -15.42 35.38
N VAL A 39 -19.71 -14.46 35.70
CA VAL A 39 -19.09 -13.55 34.73
C VAL A 39 -17.58 -13.65 34.77
N GLN A 40 -16.97 -13.85 33.60
CA GLN A 40 -15.52 -13.83 33.40
C GLN A 40 -15.12 -12.52 32.75
N CYS A 41 -14.17 -11.83 33.38
CA CYS A 41 -13.66 -10.53 32.92
C CYS A 41 -12.27 -10.66 32.32
N VAL A 42 -12.05 -10.02 31.16
CA VAL A 42 -10.72 -9.90 30.54
C VAL A 42 -10.35 -8.43 30.46
N GLY A 43 -9.24 -8.07 31.07
CA GLY A 43 -8.77 -6.70 31.15
C GLY A 43 -8.27 -6.16 29.79
N ARG A 44 -8.29 -4.84 29.66
CA ARG A 44 -7.86 -4.13 28.44
C ARG A 44 -6.42 -4.47 28.04
N GLU A 45 -5.51 -4.57 29.00
CA GLU A 45 -4.09 -4.84 28.73
C GLU A 45 -3.88 -6.21 28.09
N ALA A 46 -4.57 -7.26 28.59
CA ALA A 46 -4.50 -8.59 28.02
C ALA A 46 -5.05 -8.64 26.58
N VAL A 47 -6.13 -7.92 26.32
CA VAL A 47 -6.69 -7.79 24.95
C VAL A 47 -5.71 -7.08 24.04
N ALA A 48 -5.13 -5.94 24.47
CA ALA A 48 -4.19 -5.16 23.67
C ALA A 48 -2.89 -5.93 23.38
N GLU A 49 -2.38 -6.73 24.32
CA GLU A 49 -1.20 -7.57 24.10
C GLU A 49 -1.42 -8.58 22.97
N ILE A 50 -2.59 -9.22 22.94
CA ILE A 50 -2.93 -10.16 21.87
C ILE A 50 -3.14 -9.43 20.53
N GLU A 51 -3.80 -8.27 20.53
CA GLU A 51 -4.00 -7.46 19.31
C GLU A 51 -2.67 -7.07 18.65
N GLN A 52 -1.66 -6.68 19.41
CA GLN A 52 -0.32 -6.38 18.89
C GLN A 52 0.35 -7.59 18.22
N LYS A 53 0.06 -8.79 18.69
CA LYS A 53 0.59 -10.05 18.16
C LYS A 53 -0.29 -10.66 17.07
N MET A 54 -1.38 -10.00 16.68
CA MET A 54 -2.37 -10.51 15.72
C MET A 54 -2.29 -9.84 14.37
N ALA A 55 -2.43 -10.63 13.30
CA ALA A 55 -2.75 -10.15 11.97
C ALA A 55 -4.22 -10.41 11.66
N ILE A 56 -4.91 -9.45 11.05
CA ILE A 56 -6.25 -9.61 10.51
C ILE A 56 -6.18 -9.69 9.00
N VAL A 57 -6.52 -10.84 8.48
CA VAL A 57 -6.57 -11.13 7.04
C VAL A 57 -7.95 -10.78 6.52
N LEU A 58 -7.99 -9.96 5.47
CA LEU A 58 -9.18 -9.49 4.77
C LEU A 58 -9.17 -10.02 3.34
N PRO A 59 -9.77 -11.20 3.07
CA PRO A 59 -9.99 -11.66 1.70
C PRO A 59 -11.02 -10.77 1.03
N ILE A 60 -10.70 -10.21 -0.15
CA ILE A 60 -11.61 -9.33 -0.89
C ILE A 60 -11.77 -9.79 -2.33
N LYS A 61 -13.01 -9.75 -2.86
CA LYS A 61 -13.31 -10.08 -4.25
C LYS A 61 -14.47 -9.23 -4.77
N ASN A 62 -14.14 -8.14 -5.48
CA ASN A 62 -15.11 -7.25 -6.12
C ASN A 62 -16.17 -6.67 -5.16
N GLU A 63 -15.80 -6.41 -3.91
CA GLU A 63 -16.69 -5.83 -2.92
C GLU A 63 -16.86 -4.31 -3.13
N ASP A 64 -17.95 -3.75 -2.58
CA ASP A 64 -18.12 -2.30 -2.56
C ASP A 64 -16.99 -1.62 -1.78
N LEU A 65 -16.34 -0.63 -2.40
CA LEU A 65 -15.16 0.02 -1.83
C LEU A 65 -15.46 0.79 -0.53
N LYS A 66 -16.72 1.27 -0.32
CA LYS A 66 -17.11 1.92 0.94
C LYS A 66 -17.34 0.91 2.05
N VAL A 67 -17.85 -0.27 1.70
CA VAL A 67 -17.96 -1.38 2.65
C VAL A 67 -16.56 -1.81 3.09
N PHE A 68 -15.62 -1.92 2.15
CA PHE A 68 -14.23 -2.22 2.45
C PHE A 68 -13.58 -1.15 3.37
N GLU A 69 -13.78 0.15 3.12
CA GLU A 69 -13.33 1.22 4.02
C GLU A 69 -13.95 1.07 5.43
N GLY A 70 -15.22 0.69 5.50
CA GLY A 70 -15.92 0.41 6.75
C GLY A 70 -15.27 -0.74 7.52
N VAL A 71 -14.97 -1.86 6.86
CA VAL A 71 -14.29 -3.02 7.46
C VAL A 71 -12.90 -2.62 7.96
N LEU A 72 -12.11 -1.90 7.16
CA LEU A 72 -10.78 -1.39 7.57
C LEU A 72 -10.87 -0.54 8.84
N SER A 73 -11.89 0.32 8.95
CA SER A 73 -12.08 1.19 10.13
C SER A 73 -12.50 0.40 11.38
N GLY A 74 -13.12 -0.77 11.22
CA GLY A 74 -13.52 -1.64 12.30
C GLY A 74 -12.36 -2.45 12.91
N VAL A 75 -11.27 -2.68 12.19
CA VAL A 75 -10.13 -3.43 12.74
C VAL A 75 -9.39 -2.60 13.79
N PRO A 76 -9.09 -3.12 15.01
CA PRO A 76 -8.32 -2.41 16.03
C PRO A 76 -6.96 -1.93 15.50
N HIS A 77 -6.53 -0.77 15.99
CA HIS A 77 -5.31 -0.10 15.51
C HIS A 77 -4.03 -0.93 15.68
N ASP A 78 -3.93 -1.70 16.76
CA ASP A 78 -2.73 -2.46 17.11
C ASP A 78 -2.56 -3.74 16.26
N CYS A 79 -3.61 -4.17 15.57
CA CYS A 79 -3.54 -5.33 14.67
C CYS A 79 -2.88 -4.98 13.34
N LEU A 80 -2.05 -5.88 12.82
CA LEU A 80 -1.60 -5.82 11.44
C LEU A 80 -2.76 -6.16 10.49
N VAL A 81 -3.00 -5.35 9.47
CA VAL A 81 -3.97 -5.65 8.42
C VAL A 81 -3.27 -6.30 7.22
N ILE A 82 -3.80 -7.41 6.74
CA ILE A 82 -3.33 -8.08 5.52
C ILE A 82 -4.52 -8.24 4.57
N VAL A 83 -4.51 -7.50 3.47
CA VAL A 83 -5.52 -7.59 2.42
C VAL A 83 -5.05 -8.56 1.34
N VAL A 84 -5.86 -9.58 1.05
CA VAL A 84 -5.61 -10.51 -0.05
C VAL A 84 -6.72 -10.38 -1.06
N SER A 85 -6.42 -9.69 -2.17
CA SER A 85 -7.40 -9.41 -3.21
C SER A 85 -7.43 -10.53 -4.25
N ASN A 86 -8.64 -10.93 -4.62
CA ASN A 86 -8.93 -11.78 -5.78
C ASN A 86 -9.88 -11.07 -6.75
N SER A 87 -9.85 -9.72 -6.70
CA SER A 87 -10.70 -8.85 -7.50
C SER A 87 -10.20 -8.73 -8.92
N GLY A 88 -11.12 -8.70 -9.88
CA GLY A 88 -10.83 -8.54 -11.30
C GLY A 88 -12.09 -8.24 -12.09
N GLY A 89 -11.96 -7.66 -13.28
CA GLY A 89 -13.07 -7.34 -14.17
C GLY A 89 -12.61 -6.59 -15.41
N GLU A 90 -13.44 -6.53 -16.44
CA GLU A 90 -13.15 -5.79 -17.66
C GLU A 90 -13.26 -4.27 -17.41
N GLY A 91 -12.20 -3.52 -17.71
CA GLY A 91 -12.21 -2.06 -17.86
C GLY A 91 -11.87 -1.21 -16.64
N VAL A 92 -11.85 -1.73 -15.41
CA VAL A 92 -11.44 -0.99 -14.20
C VAL A 92 -10.49 -1.83 -13.38
N ASP A 93 -9.33 -1.30 -13.03
CA ASP A 93 -8.40 -1.95 -12.11
C ASP A 93 -8.91 -1.81 -10.67
N ILE A 94 -9.78 -2.75 -10.26
CA ILE A 94 -10.39 -2.78 -8.93
C ILE A 94 -9.30 -2.96 -7.86
N PHE A 95 -8.31 -3.80 -8.10
CA PHE A 95 -7.19 -4.01 -7.18
C PHE A 95 -6.41 -2.71 -6.92
N LYS A 96 -6.21 -1.89 -7.96
CA LYS A 96 -5.60 -0.56 -7.80
C LYS A 96 -6.44 0.32 -6.87
N SER A 97 -7.76 0.32 -7.02
CA SER A 97 -8.66 1.10 -6.17
C SER A 97 -8.63 0.63 -4.72
N GLU A 98 -8.62 -0.68 -4.47
CA GLU A 98 -8.46 -1.28 -3.14
C GLU A 98 -7.12 -0.88 -2.49
N ARG A 99 -6.03 -0.92 -3.26
CA ARG A 99 -4.70 -0.49 -2.83
C ARG A 99 -4.65 1.00 -2.48
N ASP A 100 -5.27 1.85 -3.29
CA ASP A 100 -5.30 3.29 -3.06
C ASP A 100 -6.10 3.66 -1.81
N ILE A 101 -7.21 2.95 -1.55
CA ILE A 101 -8.00 3.09 -0.31
C ILE A 101 -7.15 2.68 0.89
N LEU A 102 -6.55 1.49 0.85
CA LEU A 102 -5.72 1.00 1.95
C LEU A 102 -4.56 1.95 2.25
N SER A 103 -3.90 2.46 1.22
CA SER A 103 -2.81 3.43 1.35
C SER A 103 -3.27 4.71 2.04
N ARG A 104 -4.38 5.32 1.58
CA ARG A 104 -4.94 6.52 2.22
C ARG A 104 -5.32 6.25 3.67
N PHE A 105 -5.96 5.12 3.94
CA PHE A 105 -6.34 4.72 5.29
C PHE A 105 -5.13 4.60 6.21
N CYS A 106 -4.05 3.91 5.79
CA CYS A 106 -2.82 3.77 6.56
C CYS A 106 -2.12 5.11 6.79
N ASN A 107 -2.10 5.99 5.79
CA ASN A 107 -1.50 7.32 5.91
C ASN A 107 -2.24 8.21 6.93
N ILE A 108 -3.56 8.14 6.98
CA ILE A 108 -4.39 8.89 7.94
C ILE A 108 -4.25 8.31 9.34
N THR A 109 -4.38 6.99 9.48
CA THR A 109 -4.44 6.31 10.77
C THR A 109 -3.07 5.95 11.34
N LYS A 110 -1.99 6.09 10.56
CA LYS A 110 -0.62 5.73 10.95
C LYS A 110 -0.45 4.26 11.35
N ARG A 111 -1.19 3.36 10.74
CA ARG A 111 -1.14 1.92 11.01
C ARG A 111 -0.43 1.15 9.91
N GLN A 112 -0.06 -0.09 10.23
CA GLN A 112 0.60 -1.00 9.29
C GLN A 112 -0.41 -1.87 8.54
N ALA A 113 -0.17 -2.06 7.25
CA ALA A 113 -0.93 -3.01 6.43
C ALA A 113 -0.09 -3.59 5.29
N LEU A 114 -0.50 -4.75 4.80
CA LEU A 114 0.00 -5.38 3.58
C LEU A 114 -1.16 -5.55 2.62
N ILE A 115 -0.89 -5.50 1.31
CA ILE A 115 -1.86 -5.90 0.29
C ILE A 115 -1.15 -6.69 -0.80
N VAL A 116 -1.78 -7.79 -1.22
CA VAL A 116 -1.33 -8.61 -2.34
C VAL A 116 -2.51 -9.00 -3.22
N HIS A 117 -2.25 -9.21 -4.50
CA HIS A 117 -3.24 -9.82 -5.38
C HIS A 117 -3.01 -11.33 -5.43
N GLN A 118 -4.07 -12.14 -5.25
CA GLN A 118 -3.98 -13.61 -5.23
C GLN A 118 -3.38 -14.19 -6.51
N LYS A 119 -3.61 -13.53 -7.66
CA LYS A 119 -3.07 -13.92 -8.97
C LYS A 119 -1.73 -13.26 -9.32
N ASP A 120 -1.01 -12.73 -8.35
CA ASP A 120 0.33 -12.20 -8.58
C ASP A 120 1.31 -13.31 -8.96
N ALA A 121 1.99 -13.15 -10.08
CA ALA A 121 2.95 -14.13 -10.58
C ALA A 121 4.18 -14.28 -9.67
N ALA A 122 4.62 -13.18 -9.03
CA ALA A 122 5.72 -13.22 -8.07
C ALA A 122 5.34 -14.04 -6.82
N LEU A 123 4.10 -13.91 -6.36
CA LEU A 123 3.58 -14.69 -5.24
C LEU A 123 3.50 -16.20 -5.59
N ALA A 124 3.01 -16.55 -6.80
CA ALA A 124 2.99 -17.93 -7.28
C ALA A 124 4.41 -18.52 -7.39
N SER A 125 5.35 -17.74 -7.92
CA SER A 125 6.77 -18.12 -7.98
C SER A 125 7.36 -18.35 -6.59
N ALA A 126 7.05 -17.51 -5.62
CA ALA A 126 7.52 -17.65 -4.24
C ALA A 126 7.04 -18.95 -3.59
N PHE A 127 5.75 -19.31 -3.75
CA PHE A 127 5.24 -20.60 -3.27
C PHE A 127 5.91 -21.79 -3.96
N SER A 128 6.16 -21.71 -5.26
CA SER A 128 6.87 -22.76 -6.00
C SER A 128 8.31 -22.93 -5.51
N LEU A 129 9.05 -21.85 -5.37
CA LEU A 129 10.43 -21.85 -4.86
C LEU A 129 10.52 -22.32 -3.39
N ALA A 130 9.50 -22.02 -2.60
CA ALA A 130 9.38 -22.46 -1.22
C ALA A 130 8.94 -23.93 -1.07
N ASN A 131 8.98 -24.72 -2.16
CA ASN A 131 8.59 -26.13 -2.20
C ASN A 131 7.11 -26.37 -1.84
N TYR A 132 6.23 -25.46 -2.24
CA TYR A 132 4.80 -25.54 -1.96
C TYR A 132 3.92 -25.29 -3.19
N PRO A 133 4.00 -26.17 -4.23
CA PRO A 133 3.24 -25.99 -5.47
C PRO A 133 1.74 -26.32 -5.33
N ASN A 134 1.29 -26.88 -4.21
CA ASN A 134 -0.08 -27.39 -4.03
C ASN A 134 -1.17 -26.33 -4.12
N ILE A 135 -0.83 -25.06 -3.92
CA ILE A 135 -1.73 -23.92 -4.04
C ILE A 135 -1.83 -23.37 -5.47
N ILE A 136 -0.92 -23.82 -6.36
CA ILE A 136 -0.80 -23.31 -7.74
C ILE A 136 -1.73 -24.08 -8.67
N GLY A 137 -2.38 -23.34 -9.57
CA GLY A 137 -3.25 -23.86 -10.62
C GLY A 137 -2.51 -24.28 -11.87
N ASP A 138 -3.27 -24.82 -12.83
CA ASP A 138 -2.74 -25.27 -14.13
C ASP A 138 -2.29 -24.08 -15.01
N ASP A 139 -2.75 -22.86 -14.66
CA ASP A 139 -2.34 -21.59 -15.25
C ASP A 139 -0.99 -21.07 -14.73
N GLY A 140 -0.35 -21.80 -13.80
CA GLY A 140 0.91 -21.39 -13.14
C GLY A 140 0.75 -20.30 -12.08
N LEU A 141 -0.47 -19.86 -11.81
CA LEU A 141 -0.80 -18.86 -10.78
C LEU A 141 -1.51 -19.53 -9.60
N ILE A 142 -1.62 -18.81 -8.48
CA ILE A 142 -2.37 -19.31 -7.32
C ILE A 142 -3.83 -19.50 -7.73
N ARG A 143 -4.45 -20.59 -7.31
CA ARG A 143 -5.86 -20.90 -7.61
C ARG A 143 -6.78 -19.81 -7.06
N HIS A 144 -7.93 -19.63 -7.71
CA HIS A 144 -9.01 -18.82 -7.15
C HIS A 144 -9.64 -19.57 -5.97
N GLY A 145 -9.95 -18.85 -4.90
CA GLY A 145 -10.66 -19.40 -3.75
C GLY A 145 -10.42 -18.59 -2.49
N LYS A 146 -11.40 -18.61 -1.57
CA LYS A 146 -11.28 -17.96 -0.26
C LYS A 146 -10.15 -18.60 0.57
N SER A 147 -10.11 -19.94 0.59
CA SER A 147 -9.08 -20.69 1.32
C SER A 147 -7.67 -20.32 0.89
N GLU A 148 -7.42 -20.27 -0.42
CA GLU A 148 -6.12 -19.93 -0.98
C GLU A 148 -5.71 -18.50 -0.57
N GLY A 149 -6.65 -17.56 -0.57
CA GLY A 149 -6.42 -16.21 -0.05
C GLY A 149 -6.10 -16.19 1.43
N MET A 150 -6.79 -16.98 2.24
CA MET A 150 -6.51 -17.12 3.68
C MET A 150 -5.11 -17.72 3.92
N MET A 151 -4.70 -18.73 3.17
CA MET A 151 -3.37 -19.35 3.27
C MET A 151 -2.24 -18.38 2.95
N ILE A 152 -2.42 -17.53 1.94
CA ILE A 152 -1.50 -16.41 1.65
C ILE A 152 -1.39 -15.50 2.88
N GLY A 153 -2.52 -15.12 3.47
CA GLY A 153 -2.57 -14.30 4.68
C GLY A 153 -1.84 -14.92 5.87
N ILE A 154 -1.99 -16.24 6.09
CA ILE A 154 -1.28 -16.98 7.15
C ILE A 154 0.24 -16.91 6.95
N ILE A 155 0.73 -17.16 5.74
CA ILE A 155 2.17 -17.08 5.44
C ILE A 155 2.69 -15.65 5.63
N LEU A 156 1.97 -14.64 5.17
CA LEU A 156 2.37 -13.24 5.37
C LEU A 156 2.35 -12.85 6.85
N ALA A 157 1.36 -13.30 7.64
CA ALA A 157 1.32 -13.09 9.09
C ALA A 157 2.53 -13.73 9.79
N ALA A 158 2.90 -14.96 9.39
CA ALA A 158 4.08 -15.65 9.91
C ALA A 158 5.38 -14.89 9.59
N LEU A 159 5.53 -14.39 8.37
CA LEU A 159 6.68 -13.57 7.97
C LEU A 159 6.76 -12.25 8.74
N MET A 160 5.62 -11.70 9.14
CA MET A 160 5.56 -10.49 9.96
C MET A 160 5.74 -10.75 11.46
N GLY A 161 6.07 -11.99 11.84
CA GLY A 161 6.35 -12.37 13.24
C GLY A 161 5.14 -12.25 14.16
N LYS A 162 3.93 -12.50 13.64
CA LYS A 162 2.71 -12.52 14.44
C LYS A 162 2.51 -13.89 15.05
N ASP A 163 1.83 -13.95 16.19
CA ASP A 163 1.50 -15.18 16.90
C ASP A 163 0.10 -15.69 16.56
N TYR A 164 -0.78 -14.78 16.13
CA TYR A 164 -2.20 -15.05 15.85
C TYR A 164 -2.60 -14.50 14.49
N VAL A 165 -3.54 -15.18 13.84
CA VAL A 165 -4.19 -14.74 12.60
C VAL A 165 -5.69 -14.81 12.74
N GLY A 166 -6.38 -13.71 12.44
CA GLY A 166 -7.84 -13.64 12.38
C GLY A 166 -8.31 -13.37 10.95
N PHE A 167 -9.50 -13.84 10.61
CA PHE A 167 -10.14 -13.68 9.32
C PHE A 167 -11.44 -12.91 9.49
N VAL A 168 -11.68 -11.93 8.62
CA VAL A 168 -12.90 -11.14 8.57
C VAL A 168 -13.30 -10.95 7.12
N ASP A 169 -14.55 -11.31 6.80
CA ASP A 169 -15.11 -11.13 5.46
C ASP A 169 -15.32 -9.63 5.18
N THR A 170 -14.96 -9.20 3.96
CA THR A 170 -14.96 -7.78 3.57
C THR A 170 -16.30 -7.25 3.10
N ASP A 171 -17.35 -8.08 3.11
CA ASP A 171 -18.72 -7.72 2.77
C ASP A 171 -19.58 -7.30 4.00
N ASN A 172 -18.98 -7.15 5.18
CA ASN A 172 -19.67 -6.75 6.40
C ASN A 172 -19.99 -5.25 6.42
N TYR A 173 -21.27 -4.90 6.50
CA TYR A 173 -21.74 -3.51 6.48
C TYR A 173 -21.55 -2.75 7.80
N ILE A 174 -21.25 -3.45 8.90
CA ILE A 174 -21.20 -2.85 10.24
C ILE A 174 -19.75 -2.82 10.75
N PRO A 175 -19.04 -1.69 10.68
CA PRO A 175 -17.69 -1.58 11.24
C PRO A 175 -17.59 -1.94 12.73
N GLY A 176 -18.64 -1.64 13.51
CA GLY A 176 -18.73 -2.01 14.93
C GLY A 176 -18.75 -3.53 15.16
N ALA A 177 -19.35 -4.30 14.24
CA ALA A 177 -19.31 -5.76 14.31
C ALA A 177 -17.89 -6.29 14.03
N VAL A 178 -17.16 -5.69 13.08
CA VAL A 178 -15.77 -6.04 12.79
C VAL A 178 -14.88 -5.79 14.01
N LEU A 179 -15.03 -4.63 14.66
CA LEU A 179 -14.34 -4.33 15.91
C LEU A 179 -14.64 -5.38 16.98
N GLU A 180 -15.89 -5.76 17.13
CA GLU A 180 -16.33 -6.78 18.07
C GLU A 180 -15.68 -8.13 17.78
N TYR A 181 -15.67 -8.60 16.53
CA TYR A 181 -15.06 -9.89 16.16
C TYR A 181 -13.59 -9.93 16.59
N VAL A 182 -12.80 -8.91 16.28
CA VAL A 182 -11.39 -8.88 16.64
C VAL A 182 -11.19 -8.81 18.16
N LYS A 183 -12.04 -8.10 18.89
CA LYS A 183 -12.04 -8.10 20.35
C LYS A 183 -12.37 -9.48 20.92
N HIS A 184 -13.30 -10.22 20.30
CA HIS A 184 -13.61 -11.61 20.66
C HIS A 184 -12.40 -12.53 20.41
N TYR A 185 -11.69 -12.38 19.28
CA TYR A 185 -10.46 -13.14 19.00
C TYR A 185 -9.43 -12.93 20.11
N ALA A 186 -9.09 -11.67 20.36
CA ALA A 186 -8.09 -11.33 21.36
C ALA A 186 -8.46 -11.83 22.76
N THR A 187 -9.74 -11.68 23.13
CA THR A 187 -10.23 -12.16 24.42
C THR A 187 -10.20 -13.69 24.49
N GLY A 188 -10.64 -14.38 23.43
CA GLY A 188 -10.62 -15.84 23.36
C GLY A 188 -9.20 -16.39 23.56
N PHE A 189 -8.19 -15.80 22.88
CA PHE A 189 -6.79 -16.21 23.06
C PHE A 189 -6.22 -15.90 24.44
N SER A 190 -6.70 -14.86 25.11
CA SER A 190 -6.27 -14.57 26.49
C SER A 190 -6.79 -15.60 27.52
N LEU A 191 -7.82 -16.37 27.14
CA LEU A 191 -8.47 -17.34 28.03
C LEU A 191 -8.01 -18.78 27.82
N VAL A 192 -7.30 -19.07 26.73
CA VAL A 192 -6.79 -20.41 26.42
C VAL A 192 -5.42 -20.64 27.05
N LYS A 193 -5.09 -21.91 27.28
CA LYS A 193 -3.81 -22.32 27.83
C LYS A 193 -2.90 -22.99 26.81
N SER A 194 -3.52 -23.60 25.80
CA SER A 194 -2.79 -24.25 24.73
C SER A 194 -2.22 -23.24 23.73
N PRO A 195 -1.02 -23.44 23.18
CA PRO A 195 -0.51 -22.70 22.04
C PRO A 195 -1.27 -23.05 20.74
N TYR A 196 -2.08 -24.11 20.73
CA TYR A 196 -2.88 -24.58 19.62
C TYR A 196 -4.34 -24.24 19.87
N ALA A 197 -4.75 -23.04 19.46
CA ALA A 197 -6.08 -22.54 19.76
C ALA A 197 -6.77 -21.95 18.54
N MET A 198 -8.09 -22.05 18.52
CA MET A 198 -9.00 -21.47 17.54
C MET A 198 -10.14 -20.75 18.25
N VAL A 199 -10.46 -19.54 17.82
CA VAL A 199 -11.61 -18.76 18.29
C VAL A 199 -12.56 -18.58 17.11
N ARG A 200 -13.83 -18.96 17.30
CA ARG A 200 -14.85 -18.94 16.25
C ARG A 200 -16.04 -18.11 16.70
N ILE A 201 -16.53 -17.26 15.79
CA ILE A 201 -17.65 -16.36 16.06
C ILE A 201 -18.98 -17.06 15.76
N MET A 202 -19.91 -16.97 16.70
CA MET A 202 -21.34 -17.18 16.49
C MET A 202 -22.04 -15.82 16.50
N TRP A 203 -22.66 -15.46 15.39
CA TRP A 203 -23.41 -14.20 15.35
C TRP A 203 -24.70 -14.34 16.15
N HIS A 204 -24.98 -13.33 16.96
CA HIS A 204 -26.19 -13.31 17.77
C HIS A 204 -27.47 -13.33 16.88
N TYR A 205 -27.44 -12.47 15.85
CA TYR A 205 -28.49 -12.43 14.84
C TYR A 205 -27.89 -12.24 13.43
N LYS A 206 -28.50 -12.97 12.48
CA LYS A 206 -28.26 -12.75 11.05
C LYS A 206 -29.56 -12.26 10.43
N PRO A 207 -29.68 -10.97 10.08
CA PRO A 207 -30.88 -10.44 9.49
C PRO A 207 -31.10 -11.03 8.09
N LYS A 208 -32.38 -11.30 7.79
CA LYS A 208 -32.87 -11.65 6.46
C LYS A 208 -33.97 -10.71 6.07
N VAL A 209 -33.87 -10.15 4.87
CA VAL A 209 -34.97 -9.39 4.25
C VAL A 209 -35.79 -10.37 3.44
N MET A 210 -37.03 -10.63 3.88
CA MET A 210 -38.03 -11.42 3.15
C MET A 210 -39.34 -10.65 3.25
N GLY A 211 -39.49 -9.59 2.43
CA GLY A 211 -40.62 -8.68 2.52
C GLY A 211 -40.60 -7.80 3.76
N GLU A 212 -40.38 -8.39 4.92
CA GLU A 212 -40.15 -7.72 6.19
C GLU A 212 -38.79 -8.11 6.75
N LEU A 213 -38.13 -7.19 7.48
CA LEU A 213 -36.86 -7.46 8.15
C LEU A 213 -37.09 -8.39 9.33
N TYR A 214 -36.53 -9.60 9.33
CA TYR A 214 -36.52 -10.46 10.50
C TYR A 214 -35.10 -11.04 10.74
N PHE A 215 -34.86 -11.46 11.96
CA PHE A 215 -33.60 -11.98 12.39
C PHE A 215 -33.65 -13.50 12.58
N LYS A 216 -32.69 -14.22 11.95
CA LYS A 216 -32.42 -15.63 12.23
C LYS A 216 -31.13 -15.73 13.04
N ARG A 217 -31.11 -16.70 13.98
CA ARG A 217 -29.92 -16.99 14.78
C ARG A 217 -28.79 -17.58 13.95
N TRP A 218 -29.15 -18.41 12.95
CA TRP A 218 -28.12 -19.07 12.11
C TRP A 218 -28.46 -18.96 10.64
N GLY A 219 -27.40 -18.95 9.79
CA GLY A 219 -27.55 -19.16 8.36
C GLY A 219 -27.99 -20.61 8.08
N ARG A 220 -28.68 -20.82 6.94
CA ARG A 220 -29.18 -22.16 6.52
C ARG A 220 -28.03 -23.18 6.40
N VAL A 221 -26.87 -22.79 5.87
CA VAL A 221 -25.71 -23.66 5.72
C VAL A 221 -25.13 -24.05 7.07
N SER A 222 -24.92 -23.09 7.97
CA SER A 222 -24.36 -23.34 9.31
C SER A 222 -25.20 -24.26 10.15
N GLU A 223 -26.54 -24.14 10.06
CA GLU A 223 -27.49 -25.02 10.79
C GLU A 223 -27.31 -26.48 10.36
N ILE A 224 -27.22 -26.74 9.06
CA ILE A 224 -27.06 -28.08 8.50
C ILE A 224 -25.67 -28.64 8.83
N SER A 225 -24.59 -27.84 8.61
CA SER A 225 -23.23 -28.28 8.86
C SER A 225 -22.94 -28.53 10.35
N ASN A 226 -23.50 -27.69 11.26
CA ASN A 226 -23.43 -27.92 12.71
C ASN A 226 -24.00 -29.26 13.09
N ARG A 227 -25.21 -29.58 12.57
CA ARG A 227 -25.87 -30.85 12.85
C ARG A 227 -25.00 -32.04 12.45
N PHE A 228 -24.42 -32.04 11.26
CA PHE A 228 -23.58 -33.17 10.82
C PHE A 228 -22.24 -33.29 11.54
N LEU A 229 -21.61 -32.18 11.89
CA LEU A 229 -20.40 -32.21 12.73
C LEU A 229 -20.71 -32.72 14.15
N ASN A 230 -21.82 -32.30 14.74
CA ASN A 230 -22.27 -32.81 16.04
C ASN A 230 -22.64 -34.29 15.98
N THR A 231 -23.27 -34.76 14.89
CA THR A 231 -23.53 -36.18 14.66
C THR A 231 -22.23 -36.97 14.61
N LEU A 232 -21.19 -36.47 13.91
CA LEU A 232 -19.90 -37.10 13.86
C LEU A 232 -19.25 -37.18 15.25
N LEU A 233 -19.26 -36.08 16.01
CA LEU A 233 -18.75 -36.05 17.39
C LEU A 233 -19.52 -37.00 18.31
N SER A 234 -20.85 -37.01 18.26
CA SER A 234 -21.71 -37.90 19.05
C SER A 234 -21.39 -39.36 18.79
N THR A 235 -21.22 -39.72 17.53
CA THR A 235 -20.90 -41.09 17.11
C THR A 235 -19.51 -41.52 17.61
N LYS A 236 -18.51 -40.66 17.48
CA LYS A 236 -17.12 -40.97 17.89
C LYS A 236 -16.89 -40.84 19.38
N GLY A 237 -17.51 -39.89 20.04
CA GLY A 237 -17.45 -39.68 21.48
C GLY A 237 -18.31 -40.66 22.27
N LYS A 238 -19.27 -41.34 21.61
CA LYS A 238 -20.28 -42.23 22.21
C LYS A 238 -21.19 -41.54 23.24
N PHE A 239 -21.40 -40.23 23.07
CA PHE A 239 -22.40 -39.42 23.80
C PHE A 239 -23.01 -38.40 22.88
N GLU A 240 -24.25 -38.07 23.08
CA GLU A 240 -24.93 -37.05 22.28
C GLU A 240 -24.42 -35.67 22.63
N THR A 241 -24.06 -34.88 21.60
CA THR A 241 -23.60 -33.50 21.78
C THR A 241 -24.18 -32.58 20.69
N GLU A 242 -24.34 -31.32 21.05
CA GLU A 242 -24.63 -30.21 20.16
C GLU A 242 -23.64 -29.07 20.34
N ILE A 243 -22.39 -29.38 20.76
CA ILE A 243 -21.42 -28.40 21.18
C ILE A 243 -20.96 -27.48 20.03
N ILE A 244 -20.87 -28.00 18.78
CA ILE A 244 -20.45 -27.19 17.64
C ILE A 244 -21.62 -26.31 17.16
N LYS A 245 -21.42 -25.00 17.21
CA LYS A 245 -22.36 -23.97 16.77
C LYS A 245 -21.80 -23.08 15.65
N THR A 246 -20.59 -23.32 15.18
CA THR A 246 -19.79 -22.44 14.34
C THR A 246 -19.15 -23.14 13.15
N ALA A 247 -19.78 -24.17 12.57
CA ALA A 247 -19.23 -24.99 11.47
C ALA A 247 -18.77 -24.15 10.24
N ASN A 248 -19.53 -23.12 9.88
CA ASN A 248 -19.22 -22.22 8.77
C ASN A 248 -19.02 -20.78 9.28
N ALA A 249 -18.26 -20.61 10.36
CA ALA A 249 -17.90 -19.29 10.84
C ALA A 249 -16.81 -18.70 9.93
N GLY A 250 -17.20 -17.81 9.01
CA GLY A 250 -16.25 -17.05 8.17
C GLY A 250 -15.33 -16.18 9.01
N GLU A 251 -15.91 -15.61 10.08
CA GLU A 251 -15.15 -14.88 11.09
C GLU A 251 -14.63 -15.84 12.16
N HIS A 252 -13.34 -16.08 12.13
CA HIS A 252 -12.61 -16.88 13.11
C HIS A 252 -11.15 -16.48 13.19
N ALA A 253 -10.46 -16.96 14.20
CA ALA A 253 -9.03 -16.72 14.38
C ALA A 253 -8.33 -17.97 14.89
N MET A 254 -7.04 -18.09 14.58
CA MET A 254 -6.20 -19.21 15.02
C MET A 254 -4.86 -18.71 15.56
N SER A 255 -4.27 -19.46 16.50
CA SER A 255 -2.85 -19.33 16.71
C SER A 255 -2.11 -19.79 15.44
N LEU A 256 -1.02 -19.09 15.07
CA LEU A 256 -0.25 -19.44 13.87
C LEU A 256 0.35 -20.86 13.97
N GLU A 257 0.64 -21.31 15.17
CA GLU A 257 1.11 -22.68 15.39
C GLU A 257 0.06 -23.73 15.00
N LEU A 258 -1.23 -23.49 15.28
CA LEU A 258 -2.31 -24.35 14.80
C LEU A 258 -2.52 -24.17 13.29
N ALA A 259 -2.64 -22.92 12.82
CA ALA A 259 -2.94 -22.60 11.42
C ALA A 259 -1.95 -23.26 10.44
N LYS A 260 -0.67 -23.28 10.76
CA LYS A 260 0.35 -23.95 9.92
C LYS A 260 0.21 -25.46 9.83
N ARG A 261 -0.45 -26.11 10.79
CA ARG A 261 -0.57 -27.57 10.88
C ARG A 261 -1.81 -28.14 10.22
N LEU A 262 -2.82 -27.31 9.92
CA LEU A 262 -4.08 -27.78 9.35
C LEU A 262 -3.96 -28.12 7.87
N THR A 263 -4.77 -29.11 7.47
CA THR A 263 -5.07 -29.39 6.06
C THR A 263 -6.30 -28.57 5.67
N TYR A 264 -6.19 -27.77 4.63
CA TYR A 264 -7.22 -26.84 4.19
C TYR A 264 -8.06 -27.42 3.05
N GLY A 265 -9.33 -27.09 3.02
CA GLY A 265 -10.22 -27.36 1.88
C GLY A 265 -10.23 -26.17 0.93
N SER A 266 -10.12 -26.41 -0.36
CA SER A 266 -10.16 -25.33 -1.35
C SER A 266 -11.51 -24.58 -1.33
N SER A 267 -11.48 -23.28 -1.63
CA SER A 267 -12.67 -22.40 -1.73
C SER A 267 -13.45 -22.26 -0.42
N TYR A 268 -14.79 -22.40 -0.45
CA TYR A 268 -15.68 -22.24 0.71
C TYR A 268 -15.80 -23.47 1.61
N ALA A 269 -15.03 -24.52 1.38
CA ALA A 269 -14.96 -25.65 2.30
C ALA A 269 -14.04 -25.39 3.50
N VAL A 270 -13.33 -24.27 3.50
CA VAL A 270 -12.24 -23.97 4.44
C VAL A 270 -12.68 -24.08 5.90
N GLU A 271 -13.75 -23.41 6.29
CA GLU A 271 -14.19 -23.31 7.70
C GLU A 271 -14.61 -24.67 8.29
N THR A 272 -15.24 -25.51 7.47
CA THR A 272 -15.66 -26.87 7.88
C THR A 272 -14.46 -27.81 7.84
N GLN A 273 -13.59 -27.70 6.83
CA GLN A 273 -12.40 -28.53 6.70
C GLN A 273 -11.38 -28.30 7.84
N GLU A 274 -11.25 -27.07 8.32
CA GLU A 274 -10.41 -26.77 9.50
C GLU A 274 -10.82 -27.61 10.72
N LEU A 275 -12.14 -27.66 11.00
CA LEU A 275 -12.65 -28.49 12.09
C LEU A 275 -12.42 -29.99 11.83
N ILE A 276 -12.71 -30.46 10.62
CA ILE A 276 -12.41 -31.85 10.23
C ILE A 276 -10.93 -32.15 10.36
N SER A 277 -10.04 -31.27 9.91
CA SER A 277 -8.60 -31.40 10.03
C SER A 277 -8.15 -31.51 11.50
N ILE A 278 -8.70 -30.68 12.39
CA ILE A 278 -8.43 -30.77 13.84
C ILE A 278 -8.89 -32.12 14.39
N LEU A 279 -10.13 -32.52 14.07
CA LEU A 279 -10.73 -33.76 14.57
C LEU A 279 -9.97 -34.99 14.08
N GLU A 280 -9.55 -35.05 12.84
CA GLU A 280 -8.80 -36.18 12.27
C GLU A 280 -7.39 -36.28 12.81
N GLN A 281 -6.69 -35.14 12.98
CA GLN A 281 -5.28 -35.13 13.32
C GLN A 281 -5.02 -35.22 14.84
N PHE A 282 -5.89 -34.64 15.66
CA PHE A 282 -5.60 -34.41 17.08
C PHE A 282 -6.58 -35.10 18.07
N SER A 283 -7.67 -35.70 17.59
CA SER A 283 -8.62 -36.38 18.49
C SER A 283 -8.07 -37.68 19.09
N GLY A 284 -7.01 -38.23 18.54
CA GLY A 284 -6.49 -39.54 18.99
C GLY A 284 -7.34 -40.75 18.58
N ILE A 285 -8.46 -40.53 17.83
CA ILE A 285 -9.27 -41.63 17.29
C ILE A 285 -8.54 -42.37 16.17
N LEU A 286 -7.82 -41.59 15.34
CA LEU A 286 -6.83 -42.12 14.40
C LEU A 286 -5.45 -42.11 15.07
N SER A 287 -4.45 -42.71 14.45
CA SER A 287 -3.10 -42.69 15.02
C SER A 287 -2.63 -41.27 15.27
N VAL A 288 -2.07 -40.99 16.46
CA VAL A 288 -1.55 -39.69 16.84
C VAL A 288 -0.42 -39.29 15.88
N ILE A 289 -0.60 -38.27 15.11
CA ILE A 289 0.38 -37.79 14.12
C ILE A 289 1.39 -36.84 14.74
N ASP A 290 0.96 -35.98 15.67
CA ASP A 290 1.78 -34.96 16.32
C ASP A 290 1.72 -35.11 17.84
N LYS A 291 2.81 -35.64 18.44
CA LYS A 291 2.88 -35.88 19.90
C LYS A 291 2.86 -34.58 20.69
N GLU A 292 3.48 -33.52 20.19
CA GLU A 292 3.53 -32.24 20.89
C GLU A 292 2.14 -31.61 21.00
N VAL A 293 1.36 -31.67 19.93
CA VAL A 293 -0.03 -31.19 19.92
C VAL A 293 -0.91 -32.06 20.85
N ALA A 294 -0.69 -33.38 20.84
CA ALA A 294 -1.45 -34.29 21.71
C ALA A 294 -1.19 -34.04 23.21
N GLU A 295 0.05 -33.68 23.58
CA GLU A 295 0.42 -33.38 24.98
C GLU A 295 -0.14 -32.04 25.45
N ARG A 296 -0.10 -31.02 24.60
CA ARG A 296 -0.57 -29.65 24.91
C ARG A 296 -2.04 -29.44 24.73
N GLY A 297 -2.67 -30.25 23.87
CA GLY A 297 -4.08 -30.20 23.49
C GLY A 297 -4.38 -29.09 22.50
N VAL A 298 -5.57 -29.16 21.87
CA VAL A 298 -6.14 -28.11 21.01
C VAL A 298 -7.39 -27.54 21.67
N GLU A 299 -7.47 -26.23 21.77
CA GLU A 299 -8.62 -25.54 22.38
C GLU A 299 -9.44 -24.80 21.33
N ILE A 300 -10.73 -25.13 21.19
CA ILE A 300 -11.68 -24.45 20.30
C ILE A 300 -12.65 -23.65 21.15
N VAL A 301 -12.53 -22.34 21.08
CA VAL A 301 -13.39 -21.38 21.79
C VAL A 301 -14.44 -20.84 20.85
N GLN A 302 -15.69 -20.88 21.25
CA GLN A 302 -16.81 -20.29 20.51
C GLN A 302 -17.35 -19.11 21.30
N THR A 303 -17.60 -17.97 20.61
CA THR A 303 -18.10 -16.75 21.25
C THR A 303 -19.27 -16.18 20.51
N GLU A 304 -20.31 -15.74 21.21
CA GLU A 304 -21.52 -15.11 20.62
C GLU A 304 -21.41 -13.59 20.69
N THR A 305 -21.60 -12.92 19.54
CA THR A 305 -21.55 -11.45 19.42
C THR A 305 -22.83 -10.78 19.94
N ILE A 306 -22.72 -9.49 20.25
CA ILE A 306 -23.85 -8.62 20.55
C ILE A 306 -24.42 -8.01 19.26
N ASN A 307 -23.50 -7.56 18.37
CA ASN A 307 -23.90 -6.98 17.09
C ASN A 307 -24.37 -8.05 16.09
N PRO A 308 -25.37 -7.73 15.25
CA PRO A 308 -25.78 -8.60 14.17
C PRO A 308 -24.76 -8.63 13.05
N HIS A 309 -24.69 -9.73 12.31
CA HIS A 309 -23.88 -9.87 11.11
C HIS A 309 -24.71 -9.51 9.88
N LEU A 310 -24.30 -8.45 9.17
CA LEU A 310 -24.97 -7.91 7.99
C LEU A 310 -24.06 -7.97 6.77
N HIS A 311 -24.48 -8.66 5.73
CA HIS A 311 -23.79 -8.72 4.44
C HIS A 311 -24.80 -8.77 3.28
N ALA A 312 -24.34 -8.54 2.05
CA ALA A 312 -25.16 -8.67 0.86
C ALA A 312 -25.67 -10.10 0.66
N GLU A 313 -26.89 -10.26 0.19
CA GLU A 313 -27.42 -11.58 -0.19
C GLU A 313 -26.83 -12.00 -1.55
N ARG A 314 -26.25 -13.20 -1.60
CA ARG A 314 -25.63 -13.78 -2.82
C ARG A 314 -26.48 -14.82 -3.54
N GLY A 315 -27.74 -15.00 -3.11
CA GLY A 315 -28.69 -15.95 -3.72
C GLY A 315 -28.53 -17.40 -3.28
N ASP A 316 -29.55 -18.23 -3.63
CA ASP A 316 -29.62 -19.63 -3.19
C ASP A 316 -28.60 -20.54 -3.88
N GLU A 317 -28.24 -20.27 -5.13
CA GLU A 317 -27.21 -21.03 -5.85
C GLU A 317 -25.85 -20.94 -5.14
N HIS A 318 -25.42 -19.73 -4.75
CA HIS A 318 -24.20 -19.52 -3.96
C HIS A 318 -24.26 -20.27 -2.62
N LEU A 319 -25.38 -20.18 -1.91
CA LEU A 319 -25.53 -20.83 -0.60
C LEU A 319 -25.45 -22.36 -0.69
N PHE A 320 -26.10 -22.98 -1.66
CA PHE A 320 -26.22 -24.42 -1.74
C PHE A 320 -25.06 -25.06 -2.53
N GLN A 321 -24.71 -24.54 -3.69
CA GLN A 321 -23.67 -25.13 -4.53
C GLN A 321 -22.25 -24.73 -4.10
N GLU A 322 -22.04 -23.47 -3.73
CA GLU A 322 -20.69 -23.01 -3.39
C GLU A 322 -20.32 -23.16 -1.91
N MET A 323 -21.32 -23.18 -0.99
CA MET A 323 -21.06 -23.29 0.44
C MET A 323 -21.50 -24.63 1.04
N LEU A 324 -22.78 -25.05 0.87
CA LEU A 324 -23.29 -26.26 1.54
C LEU A 324 -22.68 -27.54 0.96
N LEU A 325 -22.68 -27.68 -0.36
CA LEU A 325 -22.13 -28.88 -1.02
C LEU A 325 -20.67 -29.13 -0.63
N PRO A 326 -19.74 -28.16 -0.72
CA PRO A 326 -18.35 -28.37 -0.27
C PRO A 326 -18.24 -28.66 1.23
N SER A 327 -19.01 -27.97 2.08
CA SER A 327 -18.99 -28.19 3.54
C SER A 327 -19.43 -29.61 3.91
N LEU A 328 -20.51 -30.11 3.33
CA LEU A 328 -20.95 -31.48 3.57
C LEU A 328 -20.05 -32.52 2.89
N SER A 329 -19.45 -32.18 1.77
CA SER A 329 -18.50 -33.08 1.07
C SER A 329 -17.27 -33.38 1.92
N VAL A 330 -16.70 -32.38 2.62
CA VAL A 330 -15.55 -32.62 3.50
C VAL A 330 -15.93 -33.48 4.70
N ILE A 331 -17.14 -33.31 5.26
CA ILE A 331 -17.64 -34.17 6.34
C ILE A 331 -17.85 -35.62 5.82
N TYR A 332 -18.49 -35.76 4.66
CA TYR A 332 -18.80 -37.05 4.02
C TYR A 332 -17.53 -37.87 3.74
N HIS A 333 -16.49 -37.20 3.23
CA HIS A 333 -15.23 -37.88 2.87
C HIS A 333 -14.24 -37.98 4.03
N SER A 334 -14.59 -37.45 5.21
CA SER A 334 -13.77 -37.60 6.41
C SER A 334 -13.62 -39.08 6.79
N SER A 335 -12.43 -39.45 7.21
CA SER A 335 -12.14 -40.78 7.76
C SER A 335 -12.90 -41.07 9.05
N LEU A 336 -13.42 -40.05 9.72
CA LEU A 336 -14.25 -40.17 10.92
C LEU A 336 -15.72 -40.39 10.60
N CYS A 337 -16.18 -40.18 9.36
CA CYS A 337 -17.58 -40.27 8.98
C CYS A 337 -18.01 -41.72 8.73
N GLU A 338 -18.97 -42.21 9.50
CA GLU A 338 -19.51 -43.57 9.37
C GLU A 338 -20.54 -43.64 8.24
N ASP A 339 -20.78 -44.86 7.69
CA ASP A 339 -21.66 -45.05 6.54
C ASP A 339 -23.10 -44.61 6.79
N ALA A 340 -23.61 -44.78 8.00
CA ALA A 340 -24.95 -44.26 8.36
C ALA A 340 -25.01 -42.73 8.26
N THR A 341 -23.98 -42.02 8.71
CA THR A 341 -23.89 -40.54 8.59
C THR A 341 -23.69 -40.12 7.14
N LYS A 342 -22.90 -40.85 6.36
CA LYS A 342 -22.74 -40.61 4.90
C LYS A 342 -24.09 -40.67 4.17
N GLU A 343 -24.90 -41.67 4.48
CA GLU A 343 -26.26 -41.80 3.89
C GLU A 343 -27.17 -40.63 4.26
N LEU A 344 -27.11 -40.15 5.50
CA LEU A 344 -27.88 -38.96 5.93
C LEU A 344 -27.40 -37.69 5.21
N ILE A 345 -26.07 -37.50 5.05
CA ILE A 345 -25.52 -36.38 4.30
C ILE A 345 -25.98 -36.42 2.85
N ARG A 346 -25.92 -37.59 2.20
CA ARG A 346 -26.35 -37.77 0.82
C ARG A 346 -27.84 -37.40 0.65
N LYS A 347 -28.70 -37.89 1.52
CA LYS A 347 -30.14 -37.53 1.53
C LYS A 347 -30.36 -36.04 1.70
N GLN A 348 -29.55 -35.37 2.57
CA GLN A 348 -29.61 -33.93 2.76
C GLN A 348 -29.20 -33.16 1.50
N LEU A 349 -28.12 -33.58 0.80
CA LEU A 349 -27.67 -32.96 -0.43
C LEU A 349 -28.68 -33.10 -1.57
N VAL A 350 -29.34 -34.26 -1.69
CA VAL A 350 -30.44 -34.47 -2.64
C VAL A 350 -31.64 -33.61 -2.30
N ALA A 351 -32.05 -33.57 -1.04
CA ALA A 351 -33.19 -32.77 -0.58
C ALA A 351 -33.02 -31.25 -0.74
N THR A 352 -31.77 -30.78 -0.80
CA THR A 352 -31.42 -29.36 -1.05
C THR A 352 -31.04 -29.09 -2.51
N GLU A 353 -31.28 -30.04 -3.41
CA GLU A 353 -30.94 -29.95 -4.86
C GLU A 353 -29.48 -29.66 -5.14
N CYS A 354 -28.58 -29.89 -4.15
CA CYS A 354 -27.13 -29.79 -4.34
C CYS A 354 -26.59 -30.96 -5.17
N LEU A 355 -27.25 -32.11 -5.19
CA LEU A 355 -26.84 -33.34 -5.82
C LEU A 355 -28.06 -34.08 -6.39
N LYS A 356 -27.92 -34.75 -7.52
CA LYS A 356 -28.92 -35.68 -8.04
C LYS A 356 -28.80 -37.05 -7.36
N GLU A 357 -29.90 -37.85 -7.40
CA GLU A 357 -29.94 -39.15 -6.72
C GLU A 357 -28.81 -40.11 -7.15
N ASP A 358 -28.43 -40.10 -8.40
CA ASP A 358 -27.39 -41.00 -8.96
C ASP A 358 -25.97 -40.39 -8.99
N GLU A 359 -25.81 -39.13 -8.56
CA GLU A 359 -24.50 -38.48 -8.57
C GLU A 359 -23.70 -38.82 -7.30
N PRO A 360 -22.37 -39.08 -7.45
CA PRO A 360 -21.49 -39.28 -6.30
C PRO A 360 -21.25 -37.95 -5.60
N VAL A 361 -21.11 -37.95 -4.27
CA VAL A 361 -20.70 -36.77 -3.50
C VAL A 361 -19.29 -36.36 -3.95
N PRO A 362 -19.09 -35.13 -4.45
CA PRO A 362 -17.80 -34.70 -4.98
C PRO A 362 -16.73 -34.64 -3.89
N ARG A 363 -15.48 -34.81 -4.27
CA ARG A 363 -14.36 -34.59 -3.35
C ARG A 363 -13.89 -33.14 -3.45
N VAL A 364 -13.79 -32.50 -2.31
CA VAL A 364 -13.11 -31.20 -2.21
C VAL A 364 -11.60 -31.41 -2.32
N ARG A 365 -10.93 -30.55 -3.06
CA ARG A 365 -9.47 -30.55 -3.11
C ARG A 365 -8.92 -30.13 -1.74
N LEU A 366 -8.08 -30.98 -1.19
CA LEU A 366 -7.35 -30.70 0.06
C LEU A 366 -5.96 -30.15 -0.26
N ILE A 367 -5.56 -29.18 0.51
CA ILE A 367 -4.28 -28.48 0.41
C ILE A 367 -3.49 -28.80 1.69
N SER A 368 -2.24 -29.23 1.51
CA SER A 368 -1.38 -29.70 2.60
C SER A 368 -1.05 -28.61 3.63
N PRO A 369 -0.63 -28.99 4.84
CA PRO A 369 -0.27 -28.04 5.90
C PRO A 369 0.82 -27.04 5.48
N LEU A 370 0.68 -25.79 5.92
CA LEU A 370 1.60 -24.70 5.62
C LEU A 370 2.96 -24.80 6.33
N GLN A 371 3.10 -25.65 7.34
CA GLN A 371 4.40 -25.97 7.95
C GLN A 371 5.42 -26.54 6.95
N ASN A 372 4.96 -27.04 5.79
CA ASN A 372 5.78 -27.55 4.71
C ASN A 372 6.37 -26.44 3.83
N VAL A 373 5.93 -25.18 3.98
CA VAL A 373 6.45 -24.03 3.25
C VAL A 373 7.83 -23.67 3.81
N ASN A 374 8.83 -23.58 2.94
CA ASN A 374 10.13 -23.02 3.32
C ASN A 374 10.01 -21.50 3.43
N LEU A 375 9.68 -21.01 4.63
CA LEU A 375 9.47 -19.58 4.90
C LEU A 375 10.68 -18.69 4.56
N PRO A 376 11.94 -19.06 4.85
CA PRO A 376 13.09 -18.26 4.42
C PRO A 376 13.16 -18.08 2.90
N THR A 377 13.01 -19.16 2.15
CA THR A 377 13.01 -19.10 0.67
C THR A 377 11.84 -18.31 0.13
N PHE A 378 10.66 -18.45 0.75
CA PHE A 378 9.49 -17.66 0.38
C PHE A 378 9.74 -16.17 0.62
N ALA A 379 10.30 -15.80 1.77
CA ALA A 379 10.62 -14.43 2.12
C ALA A 379 11.60 -13.79 1.12
N GLU A 380 12.68 -14.51 0.78
CA GLU A 380 13.66 -14.06 -0.22
C GLU A 380 13.01 -13.83 -1.61
N ALA A 381 12.07 -14.69 -1.99
CA ALA A 381 11.42 -14.62 -3.30
C ALA A 381 10.43 -13.44 -3.43
N ILE A 382 9.81 -12.99 -2.34
CA ILE A 382 8.86 -11.87 -2.34
C ILE A 382 9.44 -10.57 -1.79
N GLU A 383 10.73 -10.53 -1.44
CA GLU A 383 11.36 -9.32 -0.92
C GLU A 383 11.29 -8.18 -1.95
N GLY A 384 10.66 -7.07 -1.57
CA GLY A 384 10.41 -5.93 -2.48
C GLY A 384 9.15 -6.04 -3.35
N GLU A 385 8.53 -7.22 -3.48
CA GLU A 385 7.36 -7.44 -4.34
C GLU A 385 6.01 -7.16 -3.63
N VAL A 386 5.98 -7.27 -2.29
CA VAL A 386 4.75 -7.03 -1.52
C VAL A 386 4.66 -5.58 -1.10
N PRO A 387 3.66 -4.81 -1.57
CA PRO A 387 3.44 -3.44 -1.14
C PRO A 387 3.17 -3.36 0.37
N ARG A 388 3.96 -2.56 1.08
CA ARG A 388 3.85 -2.33 2.51
C ARG A 388 3.48 -0.88 2.77
N TYR A 389 2.42 -0.67 3.53
CA TYR A 389 2.01 0.63 3.99
C TYR A 389 2.34 0.73 5.47
N THR A 390 3.31 1.59 5.79
CA THR A 390 3.74 1.86 7.17
C THR A 390 3.71 3.35 7.44
N ALA A 391 3.48 3.73 8.69
CA ALA A 391 3.78 5.08 9.13
C ALA A 391 5.30 5.34 8.96
N PRO A 392 5.72 6.60 8.70
CA PRO A 392 7.08 6.93 8.22
C PRO A 392 8.24 6.68 9.20
N GLU A 393 8.05 6.02 10.32
CA GLU A 393 9.12 5.71 11.26
C GLU A 393 9.27 4.21 11.47
N LYS A 394 10.33 3.65 10.84
CA LYS A 394 10.99 2.37 11.13
C LYS A 394 10.19 1.08 10.91
N ALA A 395 10.10 0.62 9.68
CA ALA A 395 10.00 -0.82 9.42
C ALA A 395 11.37 -1.36 8.97
N VAL A 396 12.22 -1.71 9.92
CA VAL A 396 13.39 -2.53 9.64
C VAL A 396 12.97 -3.98 9.77
N PHE A 397 12.98 -4.74 8.65
CA PHE A 397 12.89 -6.19 8.72
C PHE A 397 14.10 -6.74 9.45
N ARG A 398 13.85 -7.37 10.61
CA ARG A 398 14.78 -8.34 11.16
C ARG A 398 14.17 -9.73 11.01
N ILE A 399 14.49 -10.40 9.91
CA ILE A 399 14.45 -11.86 9.92
C ILE A 399 15.68 -12.28 10.73
N ALA A 400 15.46 -12.86 11.89
CA ALA A 400 16.54 -13.44 12.68
C ALA A 400 17.16 -14.58 11.86
N GLY A 401 18.35 -14.36 11.32
CA GLY A 401 19.28 -15.37 10.92
C GLY A 401 19.40 -15.75 9.45
N VAL A 402 19.61 -14.83 8.52
CA VAL A 402 20.49 -15.09 7.36
C VAL A 402 21.09 -13.77 6.87
N ARG A 403 22.35 -13.53 7.21
CA ARG A 403 23.18 -12.56 6.49
C ARG A 403 23.64 -13.21 5.18
N ARG A 404 23.11 -12.77 4.07
CA ARG A 404 23.82 -12.84 2.79
C ARG A 404 24.10 -11.42 2.33
N GLU A 405 25.39 -11.11 2.19
CA GLU A 405 25.87 -9.95 1.47
C GLU A 405 25.38 -10.05 0.02
N ARG A 406 24.26 -9.39 -0.29
CA ARG A 406 24.03 -8.92 -1.66
C ARG A 406 24.72 -7.57 -1.77
N ALA A 407 25.52 -7.40 -2.79
CA ALA A 407 25.94 -6.09 -3.23
C ALA A 407 24.65 -5.24 -3.37
N GLU A 408 24.53 -4.21 -2.53
CA GLU A 408 23.44 -3.24 -2.58
C GLU A 408 23.45 -2.62 -3.97
N VAL A 409 22.46 -2.92 -4.81
CA VAL A 409 22.23 -2.14 -6.03
C VAL A 409 21.59 -0.84 -5.58
N VAL A 410 22.44 0.09 -5.20
CA VAL A 410 22.00 1.44 -4.83
C VAL A 410 21.57 2.14 -6.10
N THR A 411 20.29 2.47 -6.19
CA THR A 411 19.74 3.14 -7.36
C THR A 411 20.28 4.58 -7.47
N LYS A 412 20.85 4.90 -8.60
CA LYS A 412 21.38 6.25 -8.88
C LYS A 412 20.27 7.13 -9.47
N VAL A 413 20.27 8.44 -9.12
CA VAL A 413 19.39 9.45 -9.70
C VAL A 413 20.20 10.65 -10.11
N VAL A 414 20.11 11.10 -11.36
CA VAL A 414 20.77 12.30 -11.86
C VAL A 414 19.77 13.45 -11.94
N ILE A 415 20.06 14.55 -11.24
CA ILE A 415 19.28 15.78 -11.28
C ILE A 415 20.13 16.84 -11.95
N THR A 416 19.62 17.44 -13.02
CA THR A 416 20.42 18.35 -13.85
C THR A 416 19.70 19.64 -14.17
N ASP A 417 20.44 20.74 -14.14
CA ASP A 417 20.01 21.95 -14.83
C ASP A 417 20.10 21.77 -16.35
N LEU A 418 19.48 22.63 -17.11
CA LEU A 418 19.43 22.60 -18.58
C LEU A 418 20.34 23.63 -19.22
N ASP A 419 20.08 24.92 -19.04
CA ASP A 419 20.77 26.00 -19.77
C ASP A 419 22.22 26.18 -19.29
N GLY A 420 23.17 25.92 -20.15
CA GLY A 420 24.60 25.97 -19.79
C GLY A 420 25.13 24.68 -19.14
N THR A 421 24.23 23.72 -18.85
CA THR A 421 24.55 22.43 -18.21
C THR A 421 24.35 21.29 -19.20
N LEU A 422 23.13 20.82 -19.43
CA LEU A 422 22.83 19.80 -20.45
C LEU A 422 22.73 20.42 -21.85
N LEU A 423 22.32 21.68 -21.94
CA LEU A 423 22.19 22.44 -23.17
C LEU A 423 23.37 23.42 -23.32
N HIS A 424 23.81 23.58 -24.54
CA HIS A 424 24.86 24.60 -24.84
C HIS A 424 24.32 26.02 -24.56
N PRO A 425 25.06 26.87 -23.84
CA PRO A 425 24.54 28.15 -23.32
C PRO A 425 24.12 29.17 -24.38
N LEU A 426 24.57 29.02 -25.64
CA LEU A 426 24.25 29.96 -26.74
C LEU A 426 23.35 29.32 -27.80
N SER A 427 23.56 28.07 -28.17
CA SER A 427 22.83 27.41 -29.25
C SER A 427 21.72 26.51 -28.78
N TYR A 428 21.59 26.27 -27.49
CA TYR A 428 20.65 25.32 -26.87
C TYR A 428 20.74 23.88 -27.42
N SER A 429 21.84 23.54 -28.09
CA SER A 429 22.11 22.22 -28.61
C SER A 429 22.45 21.25 -27.47
N TYR A 430 21.93 20.05 -27.54
CA TYR A 430 22.21 18.92 -26.65
C TYR A 430 22.97 17.78 -27.34
N THR A 431 23.41 17.97 -28.58
CA THR A 431 23.95 16.90 -29.42
C THR A 431 25.14 16.17 -28.78
N ALA A 432 26.02 16.90 -28.11
CA ALA A 432 27.20 16.31 -27.43
C ALA A 432 26.81 15.51 -26.14
N ALA A 433 25.60 15.64 -25.64
CA ALA A 433 25.09 14.89 -24.48
C ALA A 433 24.39 13.58 -24.86
N LEU A 434 24.00 13.38 -26.12
CA LEU A 434 23.17 12.26 -26.55
C LEU A 434 23.70 10.88 -26.16
N ASP A 435 25.00 10.66 -26.30
CA ASP A 435 25.64 9.39 -25.95
C ASP A 435 25.60 9.13 -24.45
N ALA A 436 25.84 10.17 -23.64
CA ALA A 436 25.77 10.09 -22.19
C ALA A 436 24.33 9.86 -21.69
N VAL A 437 23.32 10.48 -22.31
CA VAL A 437 21.91 10.22 -22.04
C VAL A 437 21.58 8.76 -22.29
N ARG A 438 21.98 8.19 -23.46
CA ARG A 438 21.75 6.79 -23.78
C ARG A 438 22.43 5.82 -22.79
N LYS A 439 23.64 6.14 -22.32
CA LYS A 439 24.36 5.34 -21.33
C LYS A 439 23.63 5.32 -19.98
N LEU A 440 23.06 6.44 -19.51
CA LEU A 440 22.26 6.48 -18.30
C LEU A 440 20.97 5.69 -18.48
N GLN A 441 20.27 5.86 -19.61
CA GLN A 441 19.04 5.13 -19.92
C GLN A 441 19.26 3.61 -20.00
N ALA A 442 20.37 3.16 -20.59
CA ALA A 442 20.74 1.74 -20.66
C ALA A 442 21.02 1.11 -19.29
N GLN A 443 21.32 1.91 -18.26
CA GLN A 443 21.47 1.49 -16.87
C GLN A 443 20.26 1.84 -16.01
N GLU A 444 19.14 2.21 -16.63
CA GLU A 444 17.89 2.61 -15.95
C GLU A 444 18.07 3.73 -14.93
N ILE A 445 19.09 4.59 -15.09
CA ILE A 445 19.36 5.72 -14.22
C ILE A 445 18.49 6.91 -14.67
N PRO A 446 17.52 7.38 -13.86
CA PRO A 446 16.66 8.48 -14.23
C PRO A 446 17.41 9.81 -14.33
N ILE A 447 17.00 10.60 -15.32
CA ILE A 447 17.49 11.96 -15.55
C ILE A 447 16.37 12.93 -15.23
N VAL A 448 16.47 13.65 -14.14
CA VAL A 448 15.51 14.63 -13.65
C VAL A 448 15.94 16.02 -14.06
N PHE A 449 15.15 16.72 -14.85
CA PHE A 449 15.38 18.13 -15.17
C PHE A 449 14.97 19.02 -13.99
N CYS A 450 15.80 20.02 -13.67
CA CYS A 450 15.56 21.02 -12.64
C CYS A 450 16.03 22.39 -13.14
N SER A 451 15.15 23.14 -13.80
CA SER A 451 15.55 24.31 -14.58
C SER A 451 14.59 25.50 -14.43
N ALA A 452 15.05 26.68 -14.84
CA ALA A 452 14.24 27.91 -14.99
C ALA A 452 13.20 27.82 -16.15
N LYS A 453 13.32 26.80 -16.99
CA LYS A 453 12.40 26.59 -18.13
C LYS A 453 10.99 26.22 -17.69
N THR A 454 10.03 26.63 -18.53
CA THR A 454 8.61 26.28 -18.36
C THR A 454 8.37 24.78 -18.51
N ARG A 455 7.20 24.32 -18.10
CA ARG A 455 6.75 22.94 -18.32
C ARG A 455 6.84 22.51 -19.77
N VAL A 456 6.33 23.34 -20.67
CA VAL A 456 6.26 23.02 -22.10
C VAL A 456 7.65 22.97 -22.75
N GLU A 457 8.56 23.88 -22.37
CA GLU A 457 9.95 23.80 -22.81
C GLU A 457 10.63 22.49 -22.34
N GLN A 458 10.44 22.12 -21.07
CA GLN A 458 11.04 20.89 -20.54
C GLN A 458 10.42 19.64 -21.17
N GLN A 459 9.09 19.61 -21.40
CA GLN A 459 8.43 18.52 -22.11
C GLN A 459 9.02 18.32 -23.51
N PHE A 460 9.25 19.40 -24.25
CA PHE A 460 9.90 19.32 -25.56
C PHE A 460 11.27 18.62 -25.49
N TYR A 461 12.14 19.05 -24.60
CA TYR A 461 13.48 18.40 -24.47
C TYR A 461 13.39 16.97 -23.92
N ARG A 462 12.42 16.66 -23.07
CA ARG A 462 12.18 15.30 -22.57
C ARG A 462 11.73 14.36 -23.69
N GLU A 463 10.85 14.81 -24.57
CA GLU A 463 10.41 14.06 -25.75
C GLU A 463 11.59 13.81 -26.72
N GLU A 464 12.36 14.84 -27.06
CA GLU A 464 13.54 14.74 -27.95
C GLU A 464 14.61 13.78 -27.43
N LEU A 465 14.78 13.70 -26.10
CA LEU A 465 15.77 12.86 -25.44
C LEU A 465 15.23 11.52 -24.92
N GLY A 466 13.94 11.25 -25.08
CA GLY A 466 13.30 10.02 -24.59
C GLY A 466 13.31 9.90 -23.07
N ILE A 467 13.22 11.01 -22.32
CA ILE A 467 13.28 11.05 -20.87
C ILE A 467 11.87 11.00 -20.29
N THR A 468 11.59 10.01 -19.45
CA THR A 468 10.28 9.78 -18.81
C THR A 468 10.26 10.14 -17.32
N ALA A 469 11.40 10.43 -16.71
CA ALA A 469 11.53 10.77 -15.28
C ALA A 469 10.74 12.03 -14.89
N PRO A 470 10.39 12.25 -13.62
CA PRO A 470 9.88 13.50 -13.10
C PRO A 470 10.77 14.71 -13.46
N PHE A 471 10.21 15.92 -13.40
CA PHE A 471 10.97 17.14 -13.69
C PHE A 471 10.48 18.33 -12.84
N ILE A 472 11.37 19.27 -12.61
CA ILE A 472 11.17 20.45 -11.76
C ILE A 472 11.22 21.69 -12.64
N ILE A 473 10.14 22.46 -12.65
CA ILE A 473 9.99 23.61 -13.52
C ILE A 473 10.24 24.94 -12.79
N GLU A 474 10.58 25.96 -13.57
CA GLU A 474 10.61 27.37 -13.14
C GLU A 474 11.34 27.56 -11.80
N ASN A 475 12.58 27.02 -11.72
CA ASN A 475 13.46 27.12 -10.56
C ASN A 475 12.83 26.58 -9.24
N GLY A 476 12.06 25.50 -9.34
CA GLY A 476 11.41 24.88 -8.17
C GLY A 476 10.01 25.40 -7.91
N GLY A 477 9.33 25.96 -8.91
CA GLY A 477 7.93 26.36 -8.82
C GLY A 477 6.99 25.19 -8.63
N ALA A 478 7.28 24.07 -9.31
CA ALA A 478 6.54 22.82 -9.13
C ALA A 478 7.38 21.61 -9.57
N VAL A 479 7.03 20.44 -9.03
CA VAL A 479 7.51 19.13 -9.47
C VAL A 479 6.39 18.44 -10.26
N TYR A 480 6.68 18.08 -11.49
CA TYR A 480 5.79 17.33 -12.37
C TYR A 480 6.23 15.87 -12.40
N ILE A 481 5.37 14.99 -11.94
CA ILE A 481 5.61 13.55 -11.85
C ILE A 481 4.66 12.86 -12.82
N PRO A 482 5.16 12.15 -13.85
CA PRO A 482 4.28 11.39 -14.75
C PRO A 482 3.41 10.41 -13.94
N LYS A 483 2.13 10.29 -14.31
CA LYS A 483 1.26 9.28 -13.71
C LYS A 483 1.90 7.91 -13.90
N ASP A 484 1.78 7.07 -12.89
CA ASP A 484 2.33 5.70 -12.86
C ASP A 484 3.88 5.60 -12.89
N TYR A 485 4.62 6.72 -12.78
CA TYR A 485 6.07 6.68 -12.66
C TYR A 485 6.53 6.10 -11.32
N PHE A 486 5.89 6.49 -10.25
CA PHE A 486 6.09 5.94 -8.93
C PHE A 486 4.97 4.99 -8.57
N ARG A 487 5.32 3.83 -7.99
CA ARG A 487 4.35 2.80 -7.59
C ARG A 487 3.67 3.13 -6.26
N LEU A 488 4.42 3.72 -5.31
CA LEU A 488 3.88 4.11 -4.01
C LEU A 488 3.28 5.52 -4.08
N PRO A 489 2.13 5.74 -3.45
CA PRO A 489 1.49 7.04 -3.41
C PRO A 489 2.32 8.06 -2.61
N PHE A 490 2.29 9.29 -3.07
CA PHE A 490 2.89 10.45 -2.43
C PHE A 490 1.90 11.62 -2.43
N SER A 491 2.12 12.62 -1.56
CA SER A 491 1.28 13.80 -1.52
C SER A 491 1.53 14.68 -2.74
N TYR A 492 0.47 15.12 -3.39
CA TYR A 492 0.49 16.07 -4.50
C TYR A 492 -0.66 17.07 -4.35
N ASP A 493 -0.50 18.26 -4.93
CA ASP A 493 -1.48 19.33 -4.82
C ASP A 493 -2.49 19.30 -5.96
N LYS A 494 -2.07 18.81 -7.16
CA LYS A 494 -2.89 18.85 -8.35
C LYS A 494 -2.69 17.61 -9.22
N ALA A 495 -3.77 17.08 -9.78
CA ALA A 495 -3.75 16.01 -10.78
C ALA A 495 -4.14 16.57 -12.15
N LEU A 496 -3.25 16.43 -13.13
CA LEU A 496 -3.48 16.71 -14.54
C LEU A 496 -3.69 15.40 -15.32
N PRO A 497 -4.11 15.40 -16.58
CA PRO A 497 -4.29 14.17 -17.36
C PRO A 497 -3.08 13.22 -17.30
N ASP A 498 -1.86 13.75 -17.47
CA ASP A 498 -0.63 12.96 -17.58
C ASP A 498 0.31 13.07 -16.38
N TYR A 499 0.03 14.00 -15.44
CA TYR A 499 0.95 14.33 -14.34
C TYR A 499 0.26 14.46 -12.99
N LEU A 500 0.97 14.09 -11.93
CA LEU A 500 0.73 14.52 -10.56
C LEU A 500 1.69 15.67 -10.26
N VAL A 501 1.20 16.75 -9.64
CA VAL A 501 1.98 17.98 -9.47
C VAL A 501 2.09 18.33 -7.99
N ILE A 502 3.32 18.57 -7.54
CA ILE A 502 3.61 19.14 -6.21
C ILE A 502 3.97 20.60 -6.41
N GLU A 503 3.18 21.52 -5.87
CA GLU A 503 3.31 22.98 -6.07
C GLU A 503 4.08 23.62 -4.92
N PHE A 504 5.03 24.49 -5.23
CA PHE A 504 5.80 25.29 -4.26
C PHE A 504 5.71 26.77 -4.54
N GLY A 505 5.52 27.14 -5.81
CA GLY A 505 5.43 28.53 -6.27
C GLY A 505 4.04 29.10 -6.13
N VAL A 506 3.95 30.43 -6.23
CA VAL A 506 2.69 31.14 -6.36
C VAL A 506 2.15 30.97 -7.78
N PRO A 507 0.86 30.60 -7.99
CA PRO A 507 0.27 30.47 -9.32
C PRO A 507 0.44 31.74 -10.17
N TYR A 508 0.69 31.57 -11.46
CA TYR A 508 1.03 32.68 -12.37
C TYR A 508 0.03 33.82 -12.36
N SER A 509 -1.26 33.56 -12.31
CA SER A 509 -2.29 34.60 -12.25
C SER A 509 -2.16 35.49 -11.01
N GLU A 510 -1.91 34.90 -9.86
CA GLU A 510 -1.71 35.64 -8.60
C GLU A 510 -0.37 36.38 -8.61
N LEU A 511 0.70 35.73 -9.09
CA LEU A 511 2.02 36.35 -9.24
C LEU A 511 1.92 37.59 -10.14
N ARG A 512 1.28 37.49 -11.32
CA ARG A 512 1.04 38.62 -12.24
C ARG A 512 0.27 39.74 -11.60
N HIS A 513 -0.77 39.44 -10.83
CA HIS A 513 -1.54 40.45 -10.12
C HIS A 513 -0.68 41.23 -9.10
N ARG A 514 0.04 40.51 -8.24
CA ARG A 514 0.95 41.14 -7.25
C ARG A 514 2.05 41.95 -7.93
N LEU A 515 2.62 41.42 -9.02
CA LEU A 515 3.67 42.07 -9.79
C LEU A 515 3.17 43.37 -10.45
N SER A 516 2.00 43.34 -11.10
CA SER A 516 1.40 44.54 -11.72
C SER A 516 1.23 45.68 -10.71
N LEU A 517 0.69 45.39 -9.54
CA LEU A 517 0.54 46.39 -8.46
C LEU A 517 1.90 46.96 -8.01
N ALA A 518 2.91 46.11 -7.86
CA ALA A 518 4.25 46.55 -7.48
C ALA A 518 4.90 47.45 -8.56
N LEU A 519 4.77 47.07 -9.84
CA LEU A 519 5.30 47.83 -10.94
C LEU A 519 4.60 49.19 -11.08
N ASP A 520 3.27 49.27 -10.92
CA ASP A 520 2.51 50.52 -10.94
C ASP A 520 2.96 51.48 -9.84
N VAL A 521 3.22 50.96 -8.62
CA VAL A 521 3.76 51.79 -7.54
C VAL A 521 5.16 52.30 -7.86
N ALA A 522 6.02 51.43 -8.37
CA ALA A 522 7.40 51.77 -8.72
C ALA A 522 7.46 52.83 -9.84
N CYS A 523 6.66 52.63 -10.90
CA CYS A 523 6.61 53.57 -12.01
C CYS A 523 6.14 54.95 -11.56
N ARG A 524 5.06 55.07 -10.78
CA ARG A 524 4.59 56.39 -10.20
C ARG A 524 5.66 57.06 -9.35
N GLN A 525 6.42 56.31 -8.54
CA GLN A 525 7.49 56.86 -7.69
C GLN A 525 8.66 57.37 -8.55
N ILE A 526 8.98 56.67 -9.63
CA ILE A 526 10.05 57.06 -10.56
C ILE A 526 9.62 58.30 -11.37
N GLU A 527 8.39 58.34 -11.87
CA GLU A 527 7.82 59.49 -12.60
C GLU A 527 7.77 60.76 -11.73
N ALA A 528 7.43 60.61 -10.45
CA ALA A 528 7.43 61.72 -9.47
C ALA A 528 8.84 62.27 -9.15
N ASN A 529 9.92 61.57 -9.55
CA ASN A 529 11.29 61.99 -9.28
C ASN A 529 12.17 62.01 -10.54
N PRO A 530 12.18 63.12 -11.30
CA PRO A 530 12.94 63.25 -12.54
C PRO A 530 14.45 62.94 -12.46
N ARG A 531 15.05 62.99 -11.25
CA ARG A 531 16.48 62.63 -11.03
C ARG A 531 16.76 61.15 -11.16
N LEU A 532 15.76 60.28 -11.18
CA LEU A 532 15.89 58.83 -11.37
C LEU A 532 16.01 58.47 -12.85
N GLY A 533 15.62 59.35 -13.76
CA GLY A 533 15.59 59.05 -15.20
C GLY A 533 14.43 58.11 -15.55
N GLY A 534 14.22 57.86 -16.83
CA GLY A 534 13.20 56.92 -17.30
C GLY A 534 13.52 55.48 -17.00
N ILE A 535 12.50 54.66 -16.86
CA ILE A 535 12.58 53.23 -16.75
C ILE A 535 11.76 52.55 -17.87
N PHE A 536 12.29 51.47 -18.37
CA PHE A 536 11.59 50.61 -19.35
C PHE A 536 11.47 49.22 -18.71
N ILE A 537 10.25 48.72 -18.61
CA ILE A 537 9.94 47.41 -18.08
C ILE A 537 9.05 46.70 -19.09
N ASN A 538 9.43 45.51 -19.48
CA ASN A 538 8.58 44.66 -20.28
C ASN A 538 8.67 43.19 -19.77
N SER A 539 7.55 42.48 -19.76
CA SER A 539 7.46 41.11 -19.26
C SER A 539 7.24 40.12 -20.41
N PHE A 540 7.66 38.87 -20.25
CA PHE A 540 7.37 37.85 -21.27
C PHE A 540 5.86 37.63 -21.45
N GLY A 541 5.07 37.80 -20.38
CA GLY A 541 3.62 37.77 -20.48
C GLY A 541 3.03 38.82 -21.44
N ASP A 542 3.63 39.98 -21.51
CA ASP A 542 3.16 41.12 -22.33
C ASP A 542 3.82 41.21 -23.74
N MET A 543 5.01 40.59 -23.90
CA MET A 543 5.73 40.53 -25.18
C MET A 543 5.02 39.62 -26.21
N SER A 544 5.16 39.93 -27.50
CA SER A 544 4.85 38.96 -28.56
C SER A 544 5.86 37.80 -28.59
N VAL A 545 5.51 36.68 -29.22
CA VAL A 545 6.41 35.55 -29.40
C VAL A 545 7.65 35.95 -30.20
N GLU A 546 7.46 36.82 -31.21
CA GLU A 546 8.50 37.37 -32.06
C GLU A 546 9.48 38.25 -31.25
N ASP A 547 8.97 39.05 -30.30
CA ASP A 547 9.80 39.86 -29.42
C ASP A 547 10.63 39.00 -28.47
N ILE A 548 10.00 37.97 -27.89
CA ILE A 548 10.73 37.01 -27.05
C ILE A 548 11.82 36.31 -27.85
N ALA A 549 11.50 35.83 -29.06
CA ALA A 549 12.51 35.18 -29.93
C ALA A 549 13.69 36.12 -30.24
N LYS A 550 13.43 37.37 -30.56
CA LYS A 550 14.46 38.38 -30.84
C LYS A 550 15.32 38.69 -29.61
N GLU A 551 14.71 38.79 -28.43
CA GLU A 551 15.40 39.14 -27.20
C GLU A 551 16.22 37.98 -26.63
N THR A 552 15.77 36.74 -26.82
CA THR A 552 16.42 35.54 -26.27
C THR A 552 17.34 34.85 -27.27
N GLY A 553 17.11 34.98 -28.55
CA GLY A 553 17.74 34.20 -29.60
C GLY A 553 17.12 32.83 -29.83
N LEU A 554 15.97 32.54 -29.19
CA LEU A 554 15.24 31.30 -29.38
C LEU A 554 14.51 31.29 -30.74
N GLY A 555 14.34 30.10 -31.31
CA GLY A 555 13.38 29.96 -32.44
C GLY A 555 11.95 30.20 -31.96
N LEU A 556 11.06 30.62 -32.91
CA LEU A 556 9.68 30.98 -32.59
C LEU A 556 8.92 29.94 -31.77
N LYS A 557 9.13 28.64 -32.05
CA LYS A 557 8.50 27.55 -31.32
C LYS A 557 8.91 27.55 -29.83
N LEU A 558 10.21 27.66 -29.55
CA LEU A 558 10.73 27.69 -28.17
C LEU A 558 10.39 29.01 -27.46
N ALA A 559 10.35 30.12 -28.16
CA ALA A 559 9.86 31.41 -27.65
C ALA A 559 8.40 31.34 -27.20
N ALA A 560 7.55 30.67 -28.00
CA ALA A 560 6.16 30.42 -27.63
C ALA A 560 6.01 29.54 -26.41
N PHE A 561 6.93 28.57 -26.20
CA PHE A 561 6.97 27.74 -25.01
C PHE A 561 7.47 28.50 -23.78
N ALA A 562 8.50 29.31 -23.93
CA ALA A 562 9.06 30.15 -22.85
C ALA A 562 8.07 31.19 -22.31
N LYS A 563 7.07 31.59 -23.12
CA LYS A 563 5.98 32.45 -22.70
C LYS A 563 4.94 31.76 -21.80
N GLN A 564 4.84 30.43 -21.82
CA GLN A 564 3.83 29.66 -21.09
C GLN A 564 4.26 29.37 -19.65
N ARG A 565 4.35 30.44 -18.85
CA ARG A 565 4.77 30.35 -17.45
C ARG A 565 3.62 30.01 -16.53
N GLU A 566 3.95 29.26 -15.47
CA GLU A 566 2.99 28.77 -14.47
C GLU A 566 3.28 29.28 -13.05
N TYR A 567 4.55 29.58 -12.70
CA TYR A 567 4.98 29.98 -11.33
C TYR A 567 6.02 31.09 -11.31
N SER A 568 6.35 31.70 -12.44
CA SER A 568 7.35 32.75 -12.55
C SER A 568 7.02 33.73 -13.66
N GLU A 569 7.62 34.92 -13.63
CA GLU A 569 7.57 35.88 -14.71
C GLU A 569 9.00 36.35 -15.06
N THR A 570 9.26 36.58 -16.34
CA THR A 570 10.54 37.08 -16.81
C THR A 570 10.40 38.55 -17.23
N LEU A 571 11.20 39.42 -16.60
CA LEU A 571 11.19 40.84 -16.84
C LEU A 571 12.48 41.30 -17.54
N LYS A 572 12.33 42.14 -18.55
CA LYS A 572 13.38 43.03 -19.07
C LYS A 572 13.24 44.41 -18.40
N ILE A 573 14.21 44.80 -17.61
CA ILE A 573 14.23 46.09 -16.92
C ILE A 573 15.46 46.87 -17.37
N GLN A 574 15.24 48.07 -17.93
CA GLN A 574 16.28 48.96 -18.39
C GLN A 574 16.06 50.37 -17.79
N GLY A 575 17.07 50.95 -17.20
CA GLY A 575 17.00 52.25 -16.56
C GLY A 575 18.25 52.56 -15.75
N SER A 576 18.24 53.68 -15.02
CA SER A 576 19.30 53.97 -14.07
C SER A 576 19.38 52.92 -12.97
N ARG A 577 20.56 52.70 -12.40
CA ARG A 577 20.74 51.76 -11.30
C ARG A 577 19.73 51.99 -10.16
N ARG A 578 19.53 53.28 -9.79
CA ARG A 578 18.56 53.65 -8.73
C ARG A 578 17.11 53.37 -9.06
N ALA A 579 16.72 53.60 -10.33
CA ALA A 579 15.38 53.28 -10.78
C ALA A 579 15.13 51.75 -10.79
N VAL A 580 16.11 50.96 -11.24
CA VAL A 580 16.03 49.49 -11.20
C VAL A 580 15.94 48.99 -9.75
N GLU A 581 16.80 49.52 -8.84
CA GLU A 581 16.75 49.15 -7.40
C GLU A 581 15.38 49.48 -6.78
N MET A 582 14.74 50.58 -7.18
CA MET A 582 13.39 50.93 -6.69
C MET A 582 12.36 49.91 -7.18
N VAL A 583 12.38 49.51 -8.44
CA VAL A 583 11.49 48.47 -8.96
C VAL A 583 11.67 47.15 -8.19
N LEU A 584 12.91 46.71 -8.01
CA LEU A 584 13.19 45.46 -7.27
C LEU A 584 12.75 45.54 -5.81
N ASN A 585 12.85 46.72 -5.18
CA ASN A 585 12.35 46.91 -3.81
C ASN A 585 10.82 46.84 -3.72
N GLU A 586 10.08 47.40 -4.68
CA GLU A 586 8.61 47.29 -4.69
C GLU A 586 8.16 45.86 -4.98
N ILE A 587 8.84 45.13 -5.88
CA ILE A 587 8.63 43.68 -6.09
C ILE A 587 8.80 42.92 -4.78
N LYS A 588 9.88 43.21 -4.03
CA LYS A 588 10.15 42.59 -2.72
C LYS A 588 9.07 42.92 -1.69
N LYS A 589 8.58 44.17 -1.64
CA LYS A 589 7.49 44.58 -0.74
C LYS A 589 6.18 43.85 -1.05
N ALA A 590 5.95 43.48 -2.31
CA ALA A 590 4.80 42.68 -2.73
C ALA A 590 4.93 41.19 -2.34
N GLY A 591 5.98 40.80 -1.59
CA GLY A 591 6.24 39.43 -1.18
C GLY A 591 6.76 38.53 -2.32
N LEU A 592 7.31 39.13 -3.40
CA LEU A 592 7.89 38.44 -4.52
C LEU A 592 9.43 38.48 -4.42
N VAL A 593 10.07 37.50 -5.05
CA VAL A 593 11.52 37.39 -5.12
C VAL A 593 11.97 37.63 -6.56
N SER A 594 12.98 38.46 -6.74
CA SER A 594 13.58 38.72 -8.06
C SER A 594 15.04 38.26 -8.11
N ILE A 595 15.36 37.46 -9.12
CA ILE A 595 16.73 36.95 -9.36
C ILE A 595 17.18 37.44 -10.74
N ARG A 596 18.39 37.99 -10.81
CA ARG A 596 18.97 38.43 -12.07
C ARG A 596 19.64 37.25 -12.79
N GLY A 597 19.15 36.90 -13.97
CA GLY A 597 19.73 35.94 -14.89
C GLY A 597 20.17 36.61 -16.19
N GLY A 598 21.45 36.96 -16.29
CA GLY A 598 21.99 37.60 -17.48
C GLY A 598 21.32 38.94 -17.81
N ARG A 599 20.52 38.99 -18.89
CA ARG A 599 19.80 40.18 -19.37
C ARG A 599 18.46 40.40 -18.76
N PHE A 600 17.91 39.42 -18.07
CA PHE A 600 16.55 39.39 -17.53
C PHE A 600 16.53 39.26 -16.02
N TYR A 601 15.40 39.61 -15.44
CA TYR A 601 15.07 39.32 -14.04
C TYR A 601 13.96 38.27 -14.02
N GLU A 602 14.16 37.19 -13.33
CA GLU A 602 13.10 36.24 -13.04
C GLU A 602 12.43 36.66 -11.73
N VAL A 603 11.11 36.74 -11.74
CA VAL A 603 10.28 37.08 -10.57
C VAL A 603 9.46 35.88 -10.20
N THR A 604 9.52 35.48 -8.95
CA THR A 604 8.83 34.28 -8.41
C THR A 604 8.17 34.59 -7.08
N GLY A 605 7.31 33.67 -6.61
CA GLY A 605 6.74 33.71 -5.28
C GLY A 605 7.61 33.03 -4.20
N GLY A 606 8.94 32.90 -4.44
CA GLY A 606 9.86 32.20 -3.55
C GLY A 606 10.15 30.76 -3.99
N ASN A 607 10.18 30.51 -5.30
CA ASN A 607 10.55 29.23 -5.87
C ASN A 607 11.98 28.85 -5.41
N ASP A 608 12.18 27.55 -5.12
CA ASP A 608 13.45 27.03 -4.59
C ASP A 608 13.75 25.65 -5.18
N LYS A 609 14.76 25.58 -6.06
CA LYS A 609 15.26 24.32 -6.64
C LYS A 609 15.59 23.29 -5.56
N GLY A 610 16.21 23.71 -4.46
CA GLY A 610 16.63 22.79 -3.39
C GLY A 610 15.47 22.17 -2.64
N LYS A 611 14.44 22.95 -2.33
CA LYS A 611 13.21 22.44 -1.70
C LYS A 611 12.51 21.41 -2.60
N ALA A 612 12.37 21.74 -3.88
CA ALA A 612 11.74 20.84 -4.85
C ALA A 612 12.54 19.54 -5.05
N VAL A 613 13.89 19.65 -5.17
CA VAL A 613 14.79 18.51 -5.25
C VAL A 613 14.68 17.62 -4.01
N LYS A 614 14.73 18.21 -2.81
CA LYS A 614 14.63 17.46 -1.56
C LYS A 614 13.33 16.65 -1.48
N VAL A 615 12.20 17.26 -1.79
CA VAL A 615 10.90 16.58 -1.77
C VAL A 615 10.86 15.47 -2.82
N LEU A 616 11.36 15.70 -4.04
CA LEU A 616 11.40 14.67 -5.07
C LEU A 616 12.31 13.51 -4.69
N LEU A 617 13.48 13.76 -4.09
CA LEU A 617 14.37 12.71 -3.62
C LEU A 617 13.73 11.87 -2.49
N GLU A 618 12.93 12.48 -1.61
CA GLU A 618 12.16 11.72 -0.61
C GLU A 618 11.11 10.81 -1.28
N VAL A 619 10.47 11.27 -2.37
CA VAL A 619 9.55 10.42 -3.15
C VAL A 619 10.30 9.27 -3.84
N TYR A 620 11.51 9.52 -4.37
CA TYR A 620 12.38 8.47 -4.91
C TYR A 620 12.75 7.45 -3.83
N LYS A 621 13.22 7.90 -2.66
CA LYS A 621 13.57 7.03 -1.54
C LYS A 621 12.38 6.22 -1.04
N LEU A 622 11.22 6.83 -1.00
CA LEU A 622 9.98 6.14 -0.64
C LEU A 622 9.67 4.97 -1.58
N ASN A 623 9.96 5.13 -2.88
CA ASN A 623 9.62 4.16 -3.91
C ASN A 623 10.72 3.14 -4.21
N TRP A 624 12.00 3.52 -4.08
CA TRP A 624 13.13 2.72 -4.54
C TRP A 624 14.12 2.36 -3.44
N GLY A 625 13.88 2.78 -2.20
CA GLY A 625 14.77 2.54 -1.07
C GLY A 625 15.99 3.48 -1.09
N ASP A 626 17.15 2.96 -0.74
CA ASP A 626 18.36 3.76 -0.72
C ASP A 626 18.76 4.16 -2.14
N ILE A 627 18.93 5.48 -2.34
CA ILE A 627 19.35 6.07 -3.60
C ILE A 627 20.62 6.88 -3.40
N ILE A 628 21.43 6.98 -4.45
CA ILE A 628 22.53 7.95 -4.54
C ILE A 628 22.14 9.02 -5.55
N SER A 629 22.09 10.26 -5.12
CA SER A 629 21.72 11.41 -5.94
C SER A 629 22.93 12.17 -6.45
N PHE A 630 22.91 12.50 -7.74
CA PHE A 630 23.94 13.30 -8.42
C PHE A 630 23.30 14.58 -8.92
N GLY A 631 23.85 15.73 -8.57
CA GLY A 631 23.38 17.03 -9.06
C GLY A 631 24.37 17.64 -10.03
N ILE A 632 23.92 18.11 -11.19
CA ILE A 632 24.78 18.75 -12.20
C ILE A 632 24.24 20.15 -12.51
N GLY A 633 25.07 21.17 -12.36
CA GLY A 633 24.75 22.57 -12.66
C GLY A 633 25.99 23.34 -13.14
N ASP A 634 25.82 24.59 -13.60
CA ASP A 634 26.90 25.42 -14.10
C ASP A 634 27.05 26.76 -13.36
N SER A 635 26.03 27.16 -12.61
CA SER A 635 25.90 28.53 -12.11
C SER A 635 25.50 28.64 -10.63
N MET A 636 25.53 29.86 -10.11
CA MET A 636 25.06 30.17 -8.73
C MET A 636 23.60 29.82 -8.52
N SER A 637 22.77 29.88 -9.55
CA SER A 637 21.34 29.53 -9.46
C SER A 637 21.10 28.05 -9.16
N ASP A 638 22.12 27.20 -9.36
CA ASP A 638 22.06 25.77 -9.09
C ASP A 638 22.54 25.40 -7.69
N SER A 639 23.08 26.38 -6.96
CA SER A 639 23.52 26.14 -5.59
C SER A 639 22.47 25.46 -4.71
N PRO A 640 21.16 25.85 -4.72
CA PRO A 640 20.15 25.17 -3.96
C PRO A 640 19.92 23.69 -4.36
N LEU A 641 20.00 23.36 -5.67
CA LEU A 641 20.00 22.00 -6.16
C LEU A 641 21.20 21.22 -5.65
N LEU A 642 22.43 21.78 -5.85
CA LEU A 642 23.69 21.11 -5.57
C LEU A 642 23.90 20.82 -4.06
N VAL A 643 23.35 21.64 -3.19
CA VAL A 643 23.44 21.44 -1.72
C VAL A 643 22.55 20.28 -1.25
N ASN A 644 21.54 19.88 -2.02
CA ASN A 644 20.55 18.88 -1.63
C ASN A 644 20.75 17.52 -2.30
N VAL A 645 21.91 17.24 -2.87
CA VAL A 645 22.30 15.96 -3.45
C VAL A 645 23.54 15.37 -2.78
N ASP A 646 23.76 14.07 -2.91
CA ASP A 646 24.90 13.38 -2.31
C ASP A 646 26.21 13.72 -3.04
N HIS A 647 26.15 13.84 -4.37
CA HIS A 647 27.30 14.13 -5.23
C HIS A 647 27.05 15.39 -6.09
N PRO A 648 27.37 16.58 -5.58
CA PRO A 648 27.26 17.82 -6.36
C PRO A 648 28.39 17.95 -7.38
N MET A 649 28.04 18.27 -8.64
CA MET A 649 28.97 18.46 -9.75
C MET A 649 28.73 19.80 -10.41
N LEU A 650 29.81 20.55 -10.67
CA LEU A 650 29.78 21.87 -11.31
C LEU A 650 30.54 21.83 -12.62
N VAL A 651 29.86 22.03 -13.74
CA VAL A 651 30.48 22.18 -15.06
C VAL A 651 30.97 23.61 -15.28
N GLN A 652 31.78 23.85 -16.31
CA GLN A 652 32.27 25.18 -16.64
C GLN A 652 31.17 26.04 -17.29
N GLY A 653 31.09 27.30 -16.90
CA GLY A 653 30.29 28.28 -17.59
C GLY A 653 30.79 28.63 -19.01
N ALA A 654 30.02 29.45 -19.74
CA ALA A 654 30.35 29.86 -21.12
C ALA A 654 31.76 30.47 -21.28
N ASP A 655 32.28 31.06 -20.23
CA ASP A 655 33.67 31.63 -20.18
C ASP A 655 34.76 30.58 -19.90
N LYS A 656 34.41 29.30 -19.87
CA LYS A 656 35.29 28.15 -19.53
C LYS A 656 35.81 28.17 -18.10
N ARG A 657 35.19 28.92 -17.20
CA ARG A 657 35.56 28.98 -15.77
C ARG A 657 34.47 28.36 -14.91
N TRP A 658 34.88 27.89 -13.75
CA TRP A 658 33.90 27.44 -12.73
C TRP A 658 33.47 28.64 -11.88
N GLN A 659 32.20 28.72 -11.61
CA GLN A 659 31.67 29.65 -10.62
C GLN A 659 32.24 29.31 -9.22
N LYS A 660 32.45 30.33 -8.39
CA LYS A 660 32.87 30.12 -7.01
C LYS A 660 31.67 29.80 -6.15
N LEU A 661 31.49 28.53 -5.85
CA LEU A 661 30.46 28.02 -4.95
C LEU A 661 31.15 27.42 -3.73
N ASP A 662 30.60 27.73 -2.53
CA ASP A 662 31.06 27.12 -1.27
C ASP A 662 30.07 25.98 -0.89
N ILE A 663 30.29 24.84 -1.52
CA ILE A 663 29.46 23.64 -1.34
C ILE A 663 30.38 22.48 -0.96
N ARG A 664 30.01 21.77 0.11
CA ARG A 664 30.75 20.60 0.60
C ARG A 664 30.82 19.51 -0.47
N ASN A 665 32.00 18.93 -0.70
CA ASN A 665 32.25 17.85 -1.67
C ASN A 665 31.89 18.22 -3.13
N LEU A 666 31.88 19.52 -3.48
CA LEU A 666 31.61 19.96 -4.85
C LEU A 666 32.72 19.49 -5.81
N GLU A 667 32.36 18.69 -6.78
CA GLU A 667 33.26 18.24 -7.84
C GLU A 667 33.22 19.18 -9.04
N ARG A 668 34.37 19.64 -9.48
CA ARG A 668 34.50 20.51 -10.65
C ARG A 668 34.79 19.70 -11.89
N VAL A 669 33.86 19.67 -12.82
CA VAL A 669 33.93 18.90 -14.06
C VAL A 669 34.32 19.82 -15.20
N LYS A 670 35.33 19.43 -16.00
CA LYS A 670 35.81 20.19 -17.14
C LYS A 670 34.87 20.06 -18.34
N GLY A 671 34.60 21.14 -19.01
CA GLY A 671 33.71 21.20 -20.19
C GLY A 671 32.56 22.17 -19.99
N VAL A 672 32.02 22.73 -21.06
CA VAL A 672 30.93 23.70 -21.08
C VAL A 672 29.66 23.03 -21.61
N GLY A 673 28.54 23.22 -20.94
CA GLY A 673 27.27 22.71 -21.41
C GLY A 673 27.28 21.20 -21.64
N PRO A 674 26.78 20.69 -22.78
CA PRO A 674 26.62 19.26 -23.02
C PRO A 674 27.89 18.44 -22.97
N GLU A 675 29.06 19.05 -23.28
CA GLU A 675 30.37 18.38 -23.18
C GLU A 675 30.75 18.15 -21.70
N GLY A 676 30.61 19.20 -20.88
CA GLY A 676 30.86 19.12 -19.44
C GLY A 676 29.91 18.15 -18.77
N TRP A 677 28.64 18.18 -19.18
CA TRP A 677 27.61 17.26 -18.69
C TRP A 677 27.94 15.80 -19.03
N SER A 678 28.44 15.52 -20.25
CA SER A 678 28.86 14.17 -20.65
C SER A 678 30.03 13.65 -19.79
N HIS A 679 30.98 14.50 -19.45
CA HIS A 679 32.07 14.15 -18.55
C HIS A 679 31.57 13.89 -17.12
N ALA A 680 30.56 14.66 -16.64
CA ALA A 680 29.92 14.41 -15.34
C ALA A 680 29.23 13.05 -15.33
N VAL A 681 28.53 12.68 -16.40
CA VAL A 681 27.88 11.37 -16.53
C VAL A 681 28.89 10.21 -16.48
N GLU A 682 30.05 10.34 -17.08
CA GLU A 682 31.10 9.32 -16.97
C GLU A 682 31.54 9.10 -15.52
N LEU A 683 31.60 10.15 -14.72
CA LEU A 683 31.87 10.04 -13.28
C LEU A 683 30.69 9.35 -12.53
N VAL A 684 29.44 9.67 -12.89
CA VAL A 684 28.26 8.98 -12.34
C VAL A 684 28.31 7.48 -12.61
N LEU A 685 28.66 7.08 -13.84
CA LEU A 685 28.71 5.68 -14.26
C LEU A 685 29.87 4.91 -13.61
N SER A 686 30.99 5.57 -13.35
CA SER A 686 32.21 4.95 -12.75
C SER A 686 32.09 4.72 -11.23
N ARG A 687 31.17 5.36 -10.54
CA ARG A 687 30.96 5.21 -9.09
C ARG A 687 30.06 4.02 -8.81
N LEU A 688 30.49 3.12 -7.95
CA LEU A 688 29.73 1.95 -7.48
C LEU A 688 28.72 2.36 -6.43
#